data_995f210066eb7f0307c6cbad6fe9f4b2
#
_entry.id   995f210066eb7f0307c6cbad6fe9f4b2
#
_cell.length_a   1.000
_cell.length_b   1.000
_cell.length_c   1.000
_cell.angle_alpha   90.00
_cell.angle_beta   90.00
_cell.angle_gamma   90.00
#
_symmetry.space_group_name_H-M   'P 1'
#
loop_
_entity.id
_entity.type
_entity.pdbx_description
1 polymer ?
#
loop_
_entity_poly.entity_id
_entity_poly.type
_entity_poly.pdbx_seq_one_letter_code
_entity_poly.pdbx_strand_id
1 'polypeptide(L)'
;PAIPAGGEVQVSLKKEYPGVKPWTAETPNLYRVTYSLNGKDSRSVNIGFRTVEIADDGAVLVNGKAVKFKGVNRHESHPDYGRAIPREVMEKDVQIIKAHNINTVRCSHYPNHPYFYDLCDRYGLYVMDEANCEAHGIRNSGMDISRKPSWKKAHVERNMSMVHRSKNHPSIVFWSLGNESGNGPNFVAASEAIRAYDDTRPLHYCEFPHGHKAVDMDSAMYPPVDRVENWGKQKTSRPFFVCEYAHSMGNALGNFKEYMEAFESSPRMVGGAIWDFVDQSLRANPAGNGIYKPAPFKGVTQAYGGMFGDRPNQANFCDNGIILGNRNTTAKTKEVKKVYQYMAFVRKDGSLTVLNKYFHKPLKGYALYLVSLAPGGNHAVERMALPEIAPGKSVTVKLPSAAMQTGSLMVLADARFKLPEDVKELSAKQLEHVADECEAYEWFPATVEKEASVKAPAVLPAVSVRQGDPVVVQGKGFSASFKDGMLSALRYGSQDLILPGCPVALQAYRSPVDNDAWIRGKVEGKMKMQNMKAEYSDVKAAVISPGVARITAQFRTKGSDLSFSGEVAWTVFGNGIINASVRMYPSAKGEELLRLGVTFGIPAAYDQVEYLGLGPWDNYRDRRTSCWKDVFRTSVDDMFFAYSRPQDMGNRMETDWVALSKPKAAPALWVGSASPRAPLEVSVLRYTPKELNNAKSLDRLPEKDKVIVNLDAFQMGLGGSSCGPRPLAKYQTLSEATPLGFVLAPTSALLNLARAGLGVPHSPVIERDGDGMVSLVSSTPGAEMKYSVNKGPEKTYRKPFKLPEGEVRAWAAAGKSGKVPPTSPGERKFPLVKGQGEWKILSASSEEPDTGFAHFAIDGNPDTYWHTSYTNGLPGFPHSIAVDMGTRMKFTGFIYTPRMDKDKGLISQYTFSVSDDGQNWKEVKKGQFTYHYIRKDPAVQRIDFGKPVEARYFKLDARSPVKGGEQSATVAELNIITQ
;
A
#
# COMPACT_ATOMS: atom_id res chain seq x y z
N PRO A 1 37.36 39.12 -34.40
CA PRO A 1 36.86 40.44 -34.76
C PRO A 1 37.22 41.49 -33.70
N ALA A 2 37.44 42.74 -34.10
CA ALA A 2 37.60 43.83 -33.13
C ALA A 2 36.26 44.15 -32.48
N ILE A 3 36.25 44.33 -31.16
CA ILE A 3 35.04 44.69 -30.39
C ILE A 3 35.11 46.18 -30.12
N PRO A 4 34.12 46.97 -30.57
CA PRO A 4 34.08 48.41 -30.26
C PRO A 4 33.99 48.63 -28.75
N ALA A 5 34.49 49.79 -28.29
CA ALA A 5 34.35 50.14 -26.87
C ALA A 5 32.85 50.19 -26.47
N GLY A 6 32.48 49.46 -25.42
CA GLY A 6 31.09 49.32 -24.96
C GLY A 6 30.18 48.47 -25.88
N GLY A 7 30.76 47.84 -26.91
CA GLY A 7 30.02 46.99 -27.85
C GLY A 7 30.15 45.51 -27.59
N GLU A 8 29.30 44.73 -28.26
CA GLU A 8 29.30 43.28 -28.25
C GLU A 8 29.52 42.72 -29.67
N VAL A 9 30.21 41.59 -29.75
CA VAL A 9 30.35 40.82 -31.01
C VAL A 9 30.05 39.36 -30.75
N GLN A 10 29.07 38.85 -31.47
CA GLN A 10 28.75 37.41 -31.45
C GLN A 10 29.70 36.67 -32.40
N VAL A 11 30.38 35.66 -31.89
CA VAL A 11 31.25 34.77 -32.66
C VAL A 11 30.63 33.37 -32.67
N SER A 12 30.35 32.85 -33.85
CA SER A 12 29.89 31.48 -34.05
C SER A 12 31.03 30.59 -34.55
N LEU A 13 31.30 29.54 -33.80
CA LEU A 13 32.29 28.53 -34.20
C LEU A 13 31.55 27.21 -34.45
N LYS A 14 31.81 26.60 -35.61
CA LYS A 14 31.26 25.30 -35.99
C LYS A 14 32.39 24.33 -36.26
N LYS A 15 32.36 23.15 -35.66
CA LYS A 15 33.31 22.07 -35.91
C LYS A 15 32.59 20.73 -35.79
N GLU A 16 32.88 19.82 -36.72
CA GLU A 16 32.38 18.45 -36.67
C GLU A 16 33.40 17.57 -35.95
N TYR A 17 32.90 16.72 -35.08
CA TYR A 17 33.70 15.73 -34.34
C TYR A 17 33.13 14.31 -34.59
N PRO A 18 33.70 13.61 -35.60
CA PRO A 18 33.27 12.22 -35.88
C PRO A 18 33.65 11.30 -34.73
N GLY A 19 32.82 10.30 -34.45
CA GLY A 19 33.09 9.24 -33.45
C GLY A 19 32.88 9.63 -32.00
N VAL A 20 32.12 10.73 -31.73
CA VAL A 20 31.74 11.05 -30.35
C VAL A 20 30.88 9.97 -29.74
N LYS A 21 31.13 9.64 -28.47
CA LYS A 21 30.26 8.76 -27.70
C LYS A 21 29.09 9.56 -27.19
N PRO A 22 27.83 9.17 -27.48
CA PRO A 22 26.67 9.92 -27.03
C PRO A 22 26.52 9.87 -25.50
N TRP A 23 25.91 10.92 -24.93
CA TRP A 23 25.55 10.99 -23.54
C TRP A 23 24.20 10.29 -23.30
N THR A 24 24.11 9.47 -22.27
CA THR A 24 22.85 8.92 -21.74
C THR A 24 22.91 8.88 -20.22
N ALA A 25 21.76 8.71 -19.52
CA ALA A 25 21.76 8.51 -18.07
C ALA A 25 22.45 7.20 -17.63
N GLU A 26 22.66 6.24 -18.54
CA GLU A 26 23.33 4.97 -18.29
C GLU A 26 24.84 5.04 -18.64
N THR A 27 25.21 5.88 -19.60
CA THR A 27 26.59 6.10 -20.08
C THR A 27 26.82 7.60 -20.27
N PRO A 28 27.11 8.35 -19.18
CA PRO A 28 27.17 9.82 -19.22
C PRO A 28 28.50 10.34 -19.77
N ASN A 29 28.71 10.18 -21.07
CA ASN A 29 29.91 10.62 -21.75
C ASN A 29 29.91 12.16 -21.90
N LEU A 30 30.89 12.83 -21.32
CA LEU A 30 31.06 14.28 -21.36
C LEU A 30 32.37 14.63 -22.05
N TYR A 31 32.35 15.78 -22.73
CA TYR A 31 33.48 16.40 -23.40
C TYR A 31 33.69 17.80 -22.84
N ARG A 32 34.94 18.15 -22.57
CA ARG A 32 35.30 19.48 -22.09
C ARG A 32 35.59 20.38 -23.26
N VAL A 33 34.80 21.44 -23.41
CA VAL A 33 35.06 22.54 -24.37
C VAL A 33 35.71 23.68 -23.63
N THR A 34 36.89 24.10 -24.12
CA THR A 34 37.58 25.27 -23.60
C THR A 34 37.69 26.32 -24.72
N TYR A 35 37.23 27.50 -24.45
CA TYR A 35 37.41 28.67 -25.32
C TYR A 35 38.27 29.69 -24.62
N SER A 36 39.16 30.32 -25.38
CA SER A 36 40.14 31.27 -24.87
C SER A 36 40.07 32.55 -25.65
N LEU A 37 40.09 33.67 -24.97
CA LEU A 37 40.20 34.99 -25.55
C LEU A 37 41.67 35.46 -25.50
N ASN A 38 42.31 35.56 -26.68
CA ASN A 38 43.70 36.02 -26.82
C ASN A 38 44.71 35.26 -25.93
N GLY A 39 44.44 34.02 -25.56
CA GLY A 39 45.28 33.20 -24.68
C GLY A 39 45.36 33.67 -23.21
N LYS A 40 44.66 34.75 -22.85
CA LYS A 40 44.72 35.35 -21.51
C LYS A 40 43.52 35.02 -20.63
N ASP A 41 42.33 34.99 -21.19
CA ASP A 41 41.12 34.56 -20.47
C ASP A 41 40.55 33.31 -21.11
N SER A 42 40.29 32.31 -20.30
CA SER A 42 39.72 31.03 -20.77
C SER A 42 38.58 30.54 -19.89
N ARG A 43 37.56 29.99 -20.53
CA ARG A 43 36.43 29.35 -19.88
C ARG A 43 36.28 27.95 -20.39
N SER A 44 35.88 27.03 -19.49
CA SER A 44 35.60 25.63 -19.83
C SER A 44 34.21 25.24 -19.41
N VAL A 45 33.52 24.50 -20.25
CA VAL A 45 32.23 23.87 -19.96
C VAL A 45 32.26 22.39 -20.34
N ASN A 46 31.57 21.58 -19.61
CA ASN A 46 31.34 20.18 -20.02
C ASN A 46 30.07 20.15 -20.87
N ILE A 47 30.15 19.42 -21.98
CA ILE A 47 29.01 19.20 -22.88
C ILE A 47 28.84 17.70 -23.13
N GLY A 48 27.64 17.28 -23.47
CA GLY A 48 27.33 15.91 -23.93
C GLY A 48 26.49 15.97 -25.21
N PHE A 49 26.70 15.02 -26.08
CA PHE A 49 25.99 14.90 -27.36
C PHE A 49 24.85 13.87 -27.20
N ARG A 50 23.63 14.25 -27.51
CA ARG A 50 22.46 13.37 -27.50
C ARG A 50 21.36 13.91 -28.40
N THR A 51 20.45 13.03 -28.86
CA THR A 51 19.16 13.42 -29.45
C THR A 51 18.01 13.06 -28.52
N VAL A 52 16.90 13.79 -28.62
CA VAL A 52 15.62 13.48 -27.95
C VAL A 52 14.53 13.62 -28.98
N GLU A 53 13.79 12.54 -29.23
CA GLU A 53 12.79 12.48 -30.30
C GLU A 53 11.52 11.77 -29.76
N ILE A 54 10.38 12.05 -30.37
CA ILE A 54 9.12 11.36 -30.10
C ILE A 54 8.83 10.45 -31.29
N ALA A 55 8.63 9.16 -31.03
CA ALA A 55 8.29 8.16 -32.05
C ALA A 55 6.80 8.16 -32.36
N ASP A 56 6.41 7.57 -33.50
CA ASP A 56 5.02 7.48 -33.95
C ASP A 56 4.11 6.70 -32.98
N ASP A 57 4.66 5.81 -32.17
CA ASP A 57 3.95 5.06 -31.12
C ASP A 57 3.87 5.80 -29.77
N GLY A 58 4.36 7.03 -29.72
CA GLY A 58 4.39 7.89 -28.54
C GLY A 58 5.53 7.59 -27.55
N ALA A 59 6.50 6.74 -27.91
CA ALA A 59 7.70 6.57 -27.09
C ALA A 59 8.60 7.81 -27.20
N VAL A 60 9.30 8.15 -26.11
CA VAL A 60 10.40 9.13 -26.15
C VAL A 60 11.70 8.39 -26.36
N LEU A 61 12.40 8.77 -27.43
CA LEU A 61 13.68 8.19 -27.83
C LEU A 61 14.81 9.09 -27.33
N VAL A 62 15.80 8.51 -26.66
CA VAL A 62 17.10 9.16 -26.42
C VAL A 62 18.14 8.41 -27.25
N ASN A 63 18.83 9.13 -28.14
CA ASN A 63 19.75 8.53 -29.10
C ASN A 63 19.14 7.33 -29.87
N GLY A 64 17.90 7.47 -30.34
CA GLY A 64 17.16 6.47 -31.10
C GLY A 64 16.69 5.23 -30.31
N LYS A 65 16.75 5.24 -28.96
CA LYS A 65 16.25 4.16 -28.09
C LYS A 65 15.12 4.64 -27.22
N ALA A 66 14.02 3.91 -27.21
CA ALA A 66 12.86 4.16 -26.32
C ALA A 66 13.28 4.01 -24.84
N VAL A 67 13.06 5.05 -24.06
CA VAL A 67 13.44 5.11 -22.64
C VAL A 67 12.20 5.16 -21.75
N LYS A 68 12.27 4.50 -20.59
CA LYS A 68 11.31 4.69 -19.50
C LYS A 68 11.92 5.60 -18.42
N PHE A 69 11.24 6.69 -18.11
CA PHE A 69 11.66 7.68 -17.13
C PHE A 69 11.17 7.28 -15.74
N LYS A 70 12.05 6.66 -14.96
CA LYS A 70 11.84 6.21 -13.59
C LYS A 70 12.18 7.38 -12.66
N GLY A 71 11.21 8.26 -12.46
CA GLY A 71 11.45 9.59 -11.91
C GLY A 71 11.09 9.77 -10.45
N VAL A 72 11.60 10.88 -9.91
CA VAL A 72 11.22 11.44 -8.62
C VAL A 72 11.15 12.96 -8.73
N ASN A 73 10.19 13.58 -8.06
CA ASN A 73 10.12 15.03 -7.88
C ASN A 73 11.12 15.46 -6.81
N ARG A 74 11.84 16.55 -7.00
CA ARG A 74 12.83 17.03 -6.04
C ARG A 74 12.66 18.49 -5.70
N HIS A 75 12.37 18.76 -4.43
CA HIS A 75 12.55 20.08 -3.84
C HIS A 75 13.98 20.26 -3.33
N GLU A 76 14.48 21.50 -3.39
CA GLU A 76 15.70 21.90 -2.69
C GLU A 76 15.37 22.18 -1.23
N SER A 77 15.65 21.23 -0.34
CA SER A 77 15.36 21.33 1.09
C SER A 77 16.40 20.63 1.95
N HIS A 78 16.72 21.24 3.10
CA HIS A 78 17.58 20.67 4.12
C HIS A 78 17.08 21.07 5.51
N PRO A 79 17.12 20.17 6.52
CA PRO A 79 16.60 20.47 7.85
C PRO A 79 17.24 21.68 8.54
N ASP A 80 18.52 21.95 8.27
CA ASP A 80 19.28 23.02 8.91
C ASP A 80 19.42 24.27 8.05
N TYR A 81 19.43 24.14 6.72
CA TYR A 81 19.69 25.24 5.79
C TYR A 81 18.44 25.69 5.01
N GLY A 82 17.30 25.05 5.23
CA GLY A 82 16.07 25.33 4.48
C GLY A 82 16.30 25.10 2.98
N ARG A 83 16.14 26.18 2.18
CA ARG A 83 16.26 26.13 0.72
C ARG A 83 17.68 26.38 0.19
N ALA A 84 18.61 26.80 1.05
CA ALA A 84 20.01 27.07 0.71
C ALA A 84 20.88 25.81 0.88
N ILE A 85 20.72 24.85 -0.03
CA ILE A 85 21.34 23.52 0.10
C ILE A 85 22.85 23.58 -0.18
N PRO A 86 23.71 23.04 0.71
CA PRO A 86 25.13 22.86 0.46
C PRO A 86 25.41 21.90 -0.72
N ARG A 87 26.56 22.09 -1.40
CA ARG A 87 26.95 21.27 -2.55
C ARG A 87 27.08 19.77 -2.20
N GLU A 88 27.65 19.45 -1.04
CA GLU A 88 27.80 18.09 -0.54
C GLU A 88 26.45 17.38 -0.34
N VAL A 89 25.41 18.13 0.01
CA VAL A 89 24.05 17.58 0.13
C VAL A 89 23.45 17.28 -1.25
N MET A 90 23.66 18.16 -2.24
CA MET A 90 23.23 17.91 -3.62
C MET A 90 23.92 16.67 -4.19
N GLU A 91 25.24 16.52 -3.91
CA GLU A 91 26.00 15.34 -4.34
C GLU A 91 25.47 14.06 -3.67
N LYS A 92 25.16 14.11 -2.37
CA LYS A 92 24.52 13.02 -1.64
C LYS A 92 23.15 12.67 -2.22
N ASP A 93 22.32 13.67 -2.56
CA ASP A 93 21.02 13.47 -3.20
C ASP A 93 21.16 12.68 -4.50
N VAL A 94 22.08 13.09 -5.39
CA VAL A 94 22.31 12.41 -6.67
C VAL A 94 22.82 10.99 -6.47
N GLN A 95 23.72 10.75 -5.49
CA GLN A 95 24.19 9.40 -5.17
C GLN A 95 23.07 8.50 -4.69
N ILE A 96 22.18 8.99 -3.79
CA ILE A 96 21.00 8.23 -3.33
C ILE A 96 20.07 7.92 -4.50
N ILE A 97 19.75 8.91 -5.33
CA ILE A 97 18.89 8.74 -6.52
C ILE A 97 19.44 7.61 -7.42
N LYS A 98 20.74 7.66 -7.74
CA LYS A 98 21.38 6.62 -8.57
C LYS A 98 21.42 5.25 -7.90
N ALA A 99 21.70 5.17 -6.60
CA ALA A 99 21.77 3.91 -5.85
C ALA A 99 20.41 3.20 -5.78
N HIS A 100 19.31 3.93 -5.98
CA HIS A 100 17.95 3.40 -5.92
C HIS A 100 17.28 3.25 -7.31
N ASN A 101 18.09 3.10 -8.37
CA ASN A 101 17.64 2.83 -9.75
C ASN A 101 16.76 3.93 -10.36
N ILE A 102 16.69 5.11 -9.76
CA ILE A 102 16.02 6.28 -10.31
C ILE A 102 16.90 6.87 -11.41
N ASN A 103 16.33 7.16 -12.57
CA ASN A 103 17.06 7.73 -13.70
C ASN A 103 16.62 9.15 -14.07
N THR A 104 15.56 9.68 -13.43
CA THR A 104 14.95 10.93 -13.82
C THR A 104 14.62 11.78 -12.60
N VAL A 105 14.84 13.10 -12.70
CA VAL A 105 14.43 14.08 -11.70
C VAL A 105 13.55 15.14 -12.37
N ARG A 106 12.35 15.38 -11.81
CA ARG A 106 11.61 16.60 -12.11
C ARG A 106 11.96 17.66 -11.06
N CYS A 107 12.42 18.84 -11.55
CA CYS A 107 12.79 19.97 -10.69
C CYS A 107 11.51 20.69 -10.21
N SER A 108 10.85 20.16 -9.24
CA SER A 108 9.59 20.70 -8.72
C SER A 108 9.84 21.85 -7.73
N HIS A 109 9.26 23.05 -7.84
CA HIS A 109 8.55 23.58 -9.02
C HIS A 109 9.29 24.83 -9.44
N TYR A 110 10.57 24.71 -9.67
CA TYR A 110 11.52 25.80 -10.00
C TYR A 110 12.85 25.22 -10.48
N PRO A 111 13.61 25.96 -11.31
CA PRO A 111 14.94 25.52 -11.70
C PRO A 111 15.84 25.37 -10.47
N ASN A 112 16.49 24.20 -10.32
CA ASN A 112 17.38 23.91 -9.20
C ASN A 112 18.71 24.70 -9.28
N HIS A 113 19.56 24.61 -8.26
CA HIS A 113 20.89 25.20 -8.22
C HIS A 113 21.74 24.68 -9.41
N PRO A 114 22.53 25.56 -10.14
CA PRO A 114 23.29 25.14 -11.31
C PRO A 114 24.20 23.92 -11.09
N TYR A 115 24.85 23.83 -9.95
CA TYR A 115 25.67 22.66 -9.60
C TYR A 115 24.91 21.32 -9.61
N PHE A 116 23.61 21.33 -9.35
CA PHE A 116 22.80 20.11 -9.42
C PHE A 116 22.75 19.53 -10.84
N TYR A 117 22.66 20.38 -11.86
CA TYR A 117 22.68 19.94 -13.26
C TYR A 117 24.05 19.42 -13.68
N ASP A 118 25.15 20.05 -13.19
CA ASP A 118 26.49 19.50 -13.38
C ASP A 118 26.63 18.08 -12.80
N LEU A 119 25.99 17.83 -11.66
CA LEU A 119 25.93 16.50 -11.07
C LEU A 119 25.08 15.54 -11.92
N CYS A 120 23.92 15.96 -12.39
CA CYS A 120 23.06 15.17 -13.28
C CYS A 120 23.79 14.79 -14.58
N ASP A 121 24.55 15.72 -15.15
CA ASP A 121 25.38 15.47 -16.33
C ASP A 121 26.47 14.41 -16.06
N ARG A 122 27.16 14.50 -14.92
CA ARG A 122 28.27 13.61 -14.53
C ARG A 122 27.83 12.24 -14.09
N TYR A 123 26.77 12.15 -13.26
CA TYR A 123 26.29 10.88 -12.72
C TYR A 123 25.29 10.17 -13.65
N GLY A 124 24.78 10.87 -14.66
CA GLY A 124 23.81 10.36 -15.61
C GLY A 124 22.39 10.29 -15.04
N LEU A 125 21.70 11.44 -15.00
CA LEU A 125 20.28 11.54 -14.68
C LEU A 125 19.58 12.33 -15.78
N TYR A 126 18.43 11.87 -16.23
CA TYR A 126 17.53 12.68 -17.04
C TYR A 126 16.87 13.74 -16.16
N VAL A 127 16.68 14.93 -16.69
CA VAL A 127 16.08 16.05 -15.97
C VAL A 127 14.91 16.60 -16.77
N MET A 128 13.78 16.78 -16.10
CA MET A 128 12.70 17.66 -16.50
C MET A 128 12.91 18.98 -15.73
N ASP A 129 13.51 19.98 -16.39
CA ASP A 129 13.70 21.29 -15.77
C ASP A 129 12.40 22.10 -15.84
N GLU A 130 12.00 22.71 -14.71
CA GLU A 130 10.69 23.35 -14.59
C GLU A 130 10.82 24.81 -14.24
N ALA A 131 10.09 25.65 -14.99
CA ALA A 131 10.04 27.08 -14.73
C ALA A 131 9.31 27.38 -13.41
N ASN A 132 9.75 28.38 -12.69
CA ASN A 132 9.14 28.80 -11.42
C ASN A 132 7.79 29.52 -11.59
N CYS A 133 6.86 28.86 -12.29
CA CYS A 133 5.49 29.28 -12.47
C CYS A 133 4.57 28.38 -11.63
N GLU A 134 4.40 28.71 -10.36
CA GLU A 134 3.50 28.06 -9.41
C GLU A 134 2.56 29.11 -8.82
N ALA A 135 1.25 28.95 -9.02
CA ALA A 135 0.22 29.88 -8.56
C ALA A 135 -1.02 29.15 -8.01
N HIS A 136 -0.84 27.97 -7.45
CA HIS A 136 -1.89 27.06 -6.99
C HIS A 136 -2.89 27.74 -6.02
N GLY A 137 -2.39 28.45 -5.01
CA GLY A 137 -3.26 29.14 -4.04
C GLY A 137 -4.11 30.24 -4.67
N ILE A 138 -3.54 31.02 -5.59
CA ILE A 138 -4.26 32.09 -6.31
C ILE A 138 -5.31 31.49 -7.25
N ARG A 139 -4.96 30.43 -7.99
CA ARG A 139 -5.89 29.72 -8.86
C ARG A 139 -7.10 29.21 -8.08
N ASN A 140 -6.87 28.59 -6.92
CA ASN A 140 -7.93 28.06 -6.08
C ASN A 140 -8.84 29.15 -5.49
N SER A 141 -8.38 30.41 -5.42
CA SER A 141 -9.21 31.56 -5.06
C SER A 141 -10.09 32.09 -6.20
N GLY A 142 -10.05 31.47 -7.39
CA GLY A 142 -10.78 31.89 -8.59
C GLY A 142 -10.06 32.94 -9.42
N MET A 143 -8.82 33.32 -9.07
CA MET A 143 -8.00 34.26 -9.81
C MET A 143 -6.96 33.56 -10.69
N ASP A 144 -7.33 33.21 -11.92
CA ASP A 144 -6.42 32.59 -12.89
C ASP A 144 -5.52 33.63 -13.58
N ILE A 145 -4.28 33.80 -13.06
CA ILE A 145 -3.30 34.72 -13.62
C ILE A 145 -2.76 34.28 -14.99
N SER A 146 -2.90 33.00 -15.34
CA SER A 146 -2.47 32.50 -16.66
C SER A 146 -3.30 33.09 -17.82
N ARG A 147 -4.48 33.65 -17.51
CA ARG A 147 -5.38 34.31 -18.47
C ARG A 147 -5.30 35.84 -18.48
N LYS A 148 -4.54 36.40 -17.55
CA LYS A 148 -4.41 37.86 -17.45
C LYS A 148 -3.28 38.39 -18.36
N PRO A 149 -3.56 39.29 -19.34
CA PRO A 149 -2.54 39.82 -20.25
C PRO A 149 -1.37 40.50 -19.53
N SER A 150 -1.62 41.17 -18.39
CA SER A 150 -0.59 41.81 -17.58
C SER A 150 0.47 40.85 -17.01
N TRP A 151 0.15 39.52 -16.92
CA TRP A 151 1.07 38.48 -16.43
C TRP A 151 1.79 37.75 -17.57
N LYS A 152 1.46 38.01 -18.85
CA LYS A 152 2.07 37.34 -20.01
C LYS A 152 3.59 37.48 -20.01
N LYS A 153 4.09 38.69 -19.83
CA LYS A 153 5.55 38.95 -19.80
C LYS A 153 6.25 38.11 -18.72
N ALA A 154 5.70 38.09 -17.51
CA ALA A 154 6.27 37.31 -16.40
C ALA A 154 6.33 35.80 -16.68
N HIS A 155 5.28 35.21 -17.27
CA HIS A 155 5.29 33.77 -17.65
C HIS A 155 6.37 33.51 -18.70
N VAL A 156 6.47 34.33 -19.76
CA VAL A 156 7.46 34.15 -20.81
C VAL A 156 8.89 34.30 -20.26
N GLU A 157 9.15 35.36 -19.49
CA GLU A 157 10.49 35.63 -18.96
C GLU A 157 10.98 34.54 -17.99
N ARG A 158 10.14 34.01 -17.11
CA ARG A 158 10.50 32.92 -16.22
C ARG A 158 10.89 31.64 -16.98
N ASN A 159 10.12 31.30 -17.98
CA ASN A 159 10.39 30.17 -18.85
C ASN A 159 11.67 30.36 -19.66
N MET A 160 11.83 31.52 -20.29
CA MET A 160 13.05 31.83 -21.07
C MET A 160 14.29 31.90 -20.21
N SER A 161 14.20 32.43 -18.97
CA SER A 161 15.34 32.46 -18.03
C SER A 161 15.82 31.04 -17.67
N MET A 162 14.90 30.10 -17.47
CA MET A 162 15.21 28.67 -17.28
C MET A 162 15.99 28.13 -18.49
N VAL A 163 15.44 28.31 -19.70
CA VAL A 163 16.03 27.78 -20.93
C VAL A 163 17.41 28.38 -21.19
N HIS A 164 17.54 29.70 -21.11
CA HIS A 164 18.83 30.38 -21.33
C HIS A 164 19.91 29.89 -20.37
N ARG A 165 19.59 29.73 -19.11
CA ARG A 165 20.51 29.27 -18.09
C ARG A 165 20.95 27.83 -18.30
N SER A 166 20.00 26.94 -18.64
CA SER A 166 20.18 25.49 -18.49
C SER A 166 20.36 24.74 -19.81
N LYS A 167 20.21 25.39 -20.97
CA LYS A 167 20.19 24.74 -22.32
C LYS A 167 21.42 23.89 -22.65
N ASN A 168 22.57 24.15 -22.03
CA ASN A 168 23.80 23.43 -22.37
C ASN A 168 23.96 22.09 -21.59
N HIS A 169 23.09 21.76 -20.65
CA HIS A 169 23.15 20.54 -19.92
C HIS A 169 22.53 19.36 -20.72
N PRO A 170 23.31 18.32 -21.05
CA PRO A 170 22.79 17.17 -21.78
C PRO A 170 21.78 16.35 -20.97
N SER A 171 21.83 16.43 -19.64
CA SER A 171 20.87 15.77 -18.74
C SER A 171 19.43 16.28 -18.90
N ILE A 172 19.24 17.55 -19.28
CA ILE A 172 17.91 18.11 -19.48
C ILE A 172 17.32 17.60 -20.79
N VAL A 173 16.27 16.79 -20.68
CA VAL A 173 15.58 16.14 -21.81
C VAL A 173 14.16 16.69 -22.02
N PHE A 174 13.60 17.40 -21.04
CA PHE A 174 12.29 18.04 -21.11
C PHE A 174 12.35 19.46 -20.53
N TRP A 175 11.58 20.37 -21.13
CA TRP A 175 11.24 21.66 -20.53
C TRP A 175 9.81 21.59 -19.98
N SER A 176 9.60 21.95 -18.72
CA SER A 176 8.29 22.08 -18.11
C SER A 176 7.93 23.53 -17.86
N LEU A 177 6.76 23.95 -18.33
CA LEU A 177 6.35 25.36 -18.33
C LEU A 177 6.01 25.90 -16.93
N GLY A 178 5.81 25.01 -15.95
CA GLY A 178 5.43 25.31 -14.58
C GLY A 178 4.51 24.26 -13.97
N ASN A 179 3.91 24.59 -12.84
CA ASN A 179 3.03 23.69 -12.09
C ASN A 179 1.74 24.40 -11.65
N GLU A 180 0.60 23.69 -11.64
CA GLU A 180 -0.71 24.02 -11.03
C GLU A 180 -1.13 25.51 -11.08
N SER A 181 -0.97 26.17 -12.21
CA SER A 181 -1.14 27.62 -12.35
C SER A 181 -2.16 28.03 -13.41
N GLY A 182 -3.06 27.12 -13.81
CA GLY A 182 -4.07 27.33 -14.83
C GLY A 182 -3.56 27.00 -16.24
N ASN A 183 -4.47 27.00 -17.22
CA ASN A 183 -4.20 26.60 -18.60
C ASN A 183 -4.44 27.74 -19.61
N GLY A 184 -4.16 28.96 -19.22
CA GLY A 184 -4.45 30.14 -20.02
C GLY A 184 -3.41 30.44 -21.09
N PRO A 185 -3.69 31.48 -21.93
CA PRO A 185 -2.89 31.83 -23.10
C PRO A 185 -1.45 32.30 -22.74
N ASN A 186 -1.17 32.67 -21.50
CA ASN A 186 0.17 33.06 -21.09
C ASN A 186 1.15 31.88 -21.15
N PHE A 187 0.70 30.64 -20.84
CA PHE A 187 1.50 29.41 -21.01
C PHE A 187 1.68 29.03 -22.49
N VAL A 188 0.69 29.34 -23.35
CA VAL A 188 0.84 29.15 -24.79
C VAL A 188 1.95 30.09 -25.32
N ALA A 189 1.95 31.37 -24.92
CA ALA A 189 2.98 32.31 -25.31
C ALA A 189 4.39 31.91 -24.78
N ALA A 190 4.49 31.35 -23.57
CA ALA A 190 5.74 30.81 -23.06
C ALA A 190 6.24 29.61 -23.89
N SER A 191 5.34 28.70 -24.27
CA SER A 191 5.65 27.59 -25.17
C SER A 191 6.18 28.06 -26.52
N GLU A 192 5.50 29.01 -27.15
CA GLU A 192 5.90 29.58 -28.42
C GLU A 192 7.30 30.22 -28.34
N ALA A 193 7.59 30.95 -27.27
CA ALA A 193 8.90 31.57 -27.04
C ALA A 193 10.03 30.53 -26.88
N ILE A 194 9.78 29.45 -26.15
CA ILE A 194 10.76 28.35 -26.03
C ILE A 194 11.00 27.71 -27.38
N ARG A 195 9.96 27.32 -28.11
CA ARG A 195 10.09 26.66 -29.43
C ARG A 195 10.85 27.52 -30.45
N ALA A 196 10.68 28.84 -30.40
CA ALA A 196 11.42 29.75 -31.24
C ALA A 196 12.92 29.79 -30.93
N TYR A 197 13.33 29.35 -29.73
CA TYR A 197 14.72 29.40 -29.27
C TYR A 197 15.38 28.03 -29.18
N ASP A 198 14.66 27.01 -28.64
CA ASP A 198 15.10 25.60 -28.49
C ASP A 198 13.96 24.68 -28.86
N ASP A 199 14.06 24.03 -30.01
CA ASP A 199 13.15 23.02 -30.54
C ASP A 199 13.66 21.58 -30.34
N THR A 200 14.78 21.40 -29.60
CA THR A 200 15.47 20.13 -29.44
C THR A 200 14.97 19.30 -28.25
N ARG A 201 14.06 19.85 -27.45
CA ARG A 201 13.49 19.19 -26.27
C ARG A 201 11.97 19.27 -26.25
N PRO A 202 11.26 18.16 -25.98
CA PRO A 202 9.82 18.17 -25.82
C PRO A 202 9.38 19.06 -24.64
N LEU A 203 8.23 19.71 -24.82
CA LEU A 203 7.59 20.56 -23.82
C LEU A 203 6.56 19.80 -23.02
N HIS A 204 6.54 20.04 -21.71
CA HIS A 204 5.61 19.50 -20.73
C HIS A 204 4.86 20.63 -20.01
N TYR A 205 3.61 20.38 -19.64
CA TYR A 205 2.85 21.13 -18.64
C TYR A 205 1.69 20.31 -18.10
N CYS A 206 1.52 20.28 -16.79
CA CYS A 206 0.60 19.36 -16.11
C CYS A 206 -0.89 19.70 -16.26
N GLU A 207 -1.28 20.94 -16.55
CA GLU A 207 -2.67 21.38 -16.55
C GLU A 207 -3.29 21.61 -17.93
N PHE A 208 -2.55 21.45 -19.00
CA PHE A 208 -3.18 21.46 -20.31
C PHE A 208 -4.04 20.19 -20.53
N PRO A 209 -5.23 20.33 -21.18
CA PRO A 209 -5.98 19.17 -21.62
C PRO A 209 -5.13 18.24 -22.49
N HIS A 210 -5.40 16.94 -22.44
CA HIS A 210 -4.72 15.97 -23.31
C HIS A 210 -4.88 16.36 -24.79
N GLY A 211 -3.81 16.24 -25.56
CA GLY A 211 -3.76 16.63 -26.96
C GLY A 211 -3.55 18.13 -27.20
N HIS A 212 -3.29 18.94 -26.17
CA HIS A 212 -3.09 20.39 -26.34
C HIS A 212 -1.78 20.69 -27.11
N LYS A 213 -1.87 21.53 -28.16
CA LYS A 213 -0.76 21.77 -29.11
C LYS A 213 0.42 22.58 -28.55
N ALA A 214 0.23 23.28 -27.43
CA ALA A 214 1.32 24.02 -26.80
C ALA A 214 2.36 23.12 -26.13
N VAL A 215 2.07 21.84 -25.91
CA VAL A 215 3.00 20.86 -25.33
C VAL A 215 3.08 19.60 -26.18
N ASP A 216 4.14 18.84 -26.04
CA ASP A 216 4.41 17.67 -26.87
C ASP A 216 3.95 16.37 -26.23
N MET A 217 3.70 16.40 -24.92
CA MET A 217 3.25 15.22 -24.14
C MET A 217 2.01 15.53 -23.31
N ASP A 218 1.23 14.49 -23.07
CA ASP A 218 0.13 14.52 -22.12
C ASP A 218 0.64 14.23 -20.70
N SER A 219 -0.08 14.71 -19.70
CA SER A 219 0.33 14.55 -18.31
C SER A 219 -0.88 14.43 -17.38
N ALA A 220 -0.65 13.87 -16.19
CA ALA A 220 -1.61 13.84 -15.10
C ALA A 220 -0.87 13.79 -13.76
N MET A 221 -1.59 14.18 -12.69
CA MET A 221 -1.17 14.02 -11.31
C MET A 221 -2.06 12.98 -10.62
N TYR A 222 -1.42 12.08 -9.89
CA TYR A 222 -2.07 11.09 -9.02
C TYR A 222 -3.23 10.28 -9.66
N PRO A 223 -3.11 9.84 -10.92
CA PRO A 223 -4.16 9.04 -11.53
C PRO A 223 -4.25 7.65 -10.87
N PRO A 224 -5.43 7.02 -10.79
CA PRO A 224 -5.52 5.60 -10.49
C PRO A 224 -4.79 4.73 -11.53
N VAL A 225 -4.31 3.57 -11.10
CA VAL A 225 -3.50 2.65 -11.96
C VAL A 225 -4.27 2.23 -13.22
N ASP A 226 -5.53 1.85 -13.07
CA ASP A 226 -6.42 1.46 -14.18
C ASP A 226 -6.55 2.56 -15.25
N ARG A 227 -6.58 3.82 -14.82
CA ARG A 227 -6.59 4.96 -15.74
C ARG A 227 -5.28 5.09 -16.51
N VAL A 228 -4.14 4.85 -15.85
CA VAL A 228 -2.81 4.81 -16.50
C VAL A 228 -2.77 3.71 -17.55
N GLU A 229 -3.24 2.50 -17.21
CA GLU A 229 -3.36 1.39 -18.15
C GLU A 229 -4.25 1.72 -19.36
N ASN A 230 -5.40 2.37 -19.12
CA ASN A 230 -6.33 2.74 -20.18
C ASN A 230 -5.76 3.82 -21.11
N TRP A 231 -5.03 4.80 -20.58
CA TRP A 231 -4.30 5.76 -21.42
C TRP A 231 -3.22 5.09 -22.25
N GLY A 232 -2.53 4.08 -21.68
CA GLY A 232 -1.54 3.28 -22.42
C GLY A 232 -2.10 2.54 -23.64
N LYS A 233 -3.38 2.16 -23.63
CA LYS A 233 -4.06 1.47 -24.75
C LYS A 233 -4.47 2.42 -25.90
N GLN A 234 -4.45 3.72 -25.69
CA GLN A 234 -4.84 4.69 -26.72
C GLN A 234 -3.80 4.76 -27.83
N LYS A 235 -4.23 4.69 -29.08
CA LYS A 235 -3.38 4.80 -30.27
C LYS A 235 -3.14 6.28 -30.60
N THR A 236 -2.04 6.83 -30.18
CA THR A 236 -1.62 8.21 -30.44
C THR A 236 -0.10 8.30 -30.37
N SER A 237 0.49 9.20 -31.14
CA SER A 237 1.93 9.50 -31.10
C SER A 237 2.35 10.40 -29.94
N ARG A 238 1.43 10.77 -29.04
CA ARG A 238 1.76 11.65 -27.91
C ARG A 238 2.24 10.82 -26.70
N PRO A 239 3.44 11.11 -26.18
CA PRO A 239 3.89 10.53 -24.91
C PRO A 239 2.95 10.92 -23.76
N PHE A 240 2.90 10.07 -22.74
CA PHE A 240 2.23 10.35 -21.49
C PHE A 240 3.21 10.23 -20.33
N PHE A 241 3.41 11.31 -19.59
CA PHE A 241 4.26 11.35 -18.40
C PHE A 241 3.40 11.68 -17.18
N VAL A 242 3.39 10.81 -16.17
CA VAL A 242 2.69 11.05 -14.91
C VAL A 242 3.59 11.89 -14.02
N CYS A 243 3.41 13.23 -14.04
CA CYS A 243 4.35 14.15 -13.42
C CYS A 243 4.37 14.08 -11.89
N GLU A 244 3.30 13.56 -11.27
CA GLU A 244 3.24 13.26 -9.84
C GLU A 244 2.42 12.00 -9.62
N TYR A 245 2.98 11.01 -8.90
CA TYR A 245 2.28 9.79 -8.51
C TYR A 245 2.87 9.17 -7.24
N ALA A 246 2.21 8.14 -6.71
CA ALA A 246 2.67 7.39 -5.54
C ALA A 246 3.03 8.30 -4.37
N HIS A 247 2.09 9.19 -3.95
CA HIS A 247 2.30 10.19 -2.90
C HIS A 247 2.83 9.54 -1.62
N SER A 248 4.06 9.94 -1.22
CA SER A 248 4.89 9.22 -0.24
C SER A 248 4.84 9.78 1.17
N MET A 249 3.73 10.42 1.55
CA MET A 249 3.56 11.04 2.86
C MET A 249 3.55 10.01 4.00
N GLY A 250 4.43 10.19 4.99
CA GLY A 250 4.56 9.31 6.14
C GLY A 250 4.90 7.87 5.76
N ASN A 251 4.23 6.88 6.37
CA ASN A 251 4.36 5.46 6.02
C ASN A 251 3.52 5.15 4.78
N ALA A 252 4.14 5.17 3.62
CA ALA A 252 3.47 5.23 2.33
C ALA A 252 4.13 4.38 1.25
N LEU A 253 3.71 4.65 0.02
CA LEU A 253 4.10 4.11 -1.25
C LEU A 253 3.42 2.76 -1.54
N GLY A 254 2.06 2.77 -1.51
CA GLY A 254 1.27 1.63 -1.99
C GLY A 254 1.02 1.66 -3.50
N ASN A 255 0.65 0.53 -4.06
CA ASN A 255 0.36 0.32 -5.49
C ASN A 255 1.53 0.63 -6.44
N PHE A 256 2.75 0.76 -5.94
CA PHE A 256 3.88 1.28 -6.71
C PHE A 256 4.34 0.33 -7.82
N LYS A 257 4.31 -0.98 -7.53
CA LYS A 257 4.62 -2.01 -8.52
C LYS A 257 3.68 -1.96 -9.73
N GLU A 258 2.39 -1.82 -9.49
CA GLU A 258 1.37 -1.78 -10.52
C GLU A 258 1.49 -0.55 -11.43
N TYR A 259 1.87 0.60 -10.88
CA TYR A 259 2.19 1.77 -11.72
C TYR A 259 3.34 1.45 -12.68
N MET A 260 4.40 0.80 -12.20
CA MET A 260 5.54 0.48 -13.08
C MET A 260 5.15 -0.55 -14.13
N GLU A 261 4.34 -1.55 -13.79
CA GLU A 261 3.79 -2.51 -14.75
C GLU A 261 2.95 -1.81 -15.83
N ALA A 262 2.11 -0.84 -15.43
CA ALA A 262 1.33 -0.03 -16.36
C ALA A 262 2.22 0.83 -17.29
N PHE A 263 3.28 1.43 -16.78
CA PHE A 263 4.23 2.18 -17.61
C PHE A 263 4.99 1.28 -18.61
N GLU A 264 5.37 0.08 -18.19
CA GLU A 264 6.09 -0.87 -19.03
C GLU A 264 5.20 -1.51 -20.10
N SER A 265 3.87 -1.52 -19.92
CA SER A 265 2.91 -2.16 -20.83
C SER A 265 2.69 -1.42 -22.15
N SER A 266 3.10 -0.16 -22.26
CA SER A 266 2.84 0.66 -23.44
C SER A 266 4.01 1.60 -23.78
N PRO A 267 4.38 1.75 -25.07
CA PRO A 267 5.43 2.68 -25.49
C PRO A 267 5.16 4.12 -25.05
N ARG A 268 3.92 4.62 -25.25
CA ARG A 268 3.55 5.99 -24.94
C ARG A 268 3.53 6.33 -23.46
N MET A 269 3.35 5.36 -22.58
CA MET A 269 3.47 5.56 -21.12
C MET A 269 4.95 5.65 -20.76
N VAL A 270 5.53 6.84 -20.96
CA VAL A 270 6.98 7.01 -20.88
C VAL A 270 7.53 6.98 -19.45
N GLY A 271 6.66 7.03 -18.45
CA GLY A 271 7.03 6.96 -17.03
C GLY A 271 6.37 8.03 -16.19
N GLY A 272 7.00 8.37 -15.07
CA GLY A 272 6.49 9.38 -14.15
C GLY A 272 7.49 9.73 -13.06
N ALA A 273 7.12 10.71 -12.21
CA ALA A 273 7.92 11.13 -11.06
C ALA A 273 7.15 10.96 -9.75
N ILE A 274 7.71 10.18 -8.83
CA ILE A 274 7.17 9.97 -7.47
C ILE A 274 7.08 11.32 -6.76
N TRP A 275 6.02 11.59 -6.04
CA TRP A 275 5.92 12.72 -5.12
C TRP A 275 6.22 12.28 -3.69
N ASP A 276 7.38 12.64 -3.03
CA ASP A 276 8.53 13.26 -3.68
C ASP A 276 9.83 12.61 -3.18
N PHE A 277 10.98 13.23 -3.36
CA PHE A 277 12.28 12.66 -3.03
C PHE A 277 12.59 12.73 -1.54
N VAL A 278 12.44 13.92 -0.91
CA VAL A 278 12.96 14.19 0.44
C VAL A 278 11.96 14.95 1.28
N ASP A 279 11.75 14.52 2.51
CA ASP A 279 10.97 15.26 3.50
C ASP A 279 11.54 16.68 3.68
N GLN A 280 10.66 17.69 3.67
CA GLN A 280 11.00 19.11 3.73
C GLN A 280 10.84 19.68 5.15
N SER A 281 10.76 18.82 6.16
CA SER A 281 10.77 19.22 7.56
C SER A 281 12.09 19.89 7.95
N LEU A 282 12.00 20.79 8.93
CA LEU A 282 13.12 21.54 9.48
C LEU A 282 13.57 20.95 10.82
N ARG A 283 14.83 21.16 11.19
CA ARG A 283 15.30 20.79 12.53
C ARG A 283 14.73 21.75 13.56
N ALA A 284 14.09 21.24 14.60
CA ALA A 284 13.74 22.03 15.76
C ALA A 284 15.03 22.41 16.53
N ASN A 285 15.25 23.71 16.76
CA ASN A 285 16.40 24.18 17.53
C ASN A 285 16.11 24.09 19.04
N PRO A 286 16.69 23.15 19.79
CA PRO A 286 16.46 23.02 21.22
C PRO A 286 17.10 24.17 22.04
N ALA A 287 18.07 24.91 21.48
CA ALA A 287 18.75 25.99 22.16
C ALA A 287 18.03 27.34 22.08
N GLY A 288 16.99 27.46 21.25
CA GLY A 288 16.16 28.67 21.16
C GLY A 288 16.85 29.92 20.62
N ASN A 289 18.03 29.78 20.00
CA ASN A 289 18.74 30.90 19.36
C ASN A 289 18.38 30.92 17.87
N GLY A 290 17.64 31.93 17.48
CA GLY A 290 17.22 32.17 16.11
C GLY A 290 15.80 32.69 16.04
N ILE A 291 15.30 32.82 14.82
CA ILE A 291 13.96 33.33 14.48
C ILE A 291 12.82 32.45 15.06
N TYR A 292 13.16 31.23 15.44
CA TYR A 292 12.19 30.25 15.91
C TYR A 292 12.02 30.36 17.42
N LYS A 293 10.79 30.48 17.90
CA LYS A 293 10.49 30.28 19.30
C LYS A 293 11.02 28.90 19.71
N PRO A 294 11.63 28.78 20.93
CA PRO A 294 12.02 27.47 21.42
C PRO A 294 10.80 26.56 21.37
N ALA A 295 10.82 25.63 20.45
CA ALA A 295 9.82 24.58 20.50
C ALA A 295 10.19 23.69 21.71
N PRO A 296 9.25 23.23 22.51
CA PRO A 296 9.51 22.31 23.61
C PRO A 296 9.88 20.90 23.13
N PHE A 297 10.62 20.78 22.04
CA PHE A 297 10.89 19.58 21.27
C PHE A 297 12.28 19.03 21.61
N LYS A 298 12.50 18.56 22.84
CA LYS A 298 13.69 17.77 23.13
C LYS A 298 13.73 16.56 22.19
N GLY A 299 14.73 16.53 21.31
CA GLY A 299 14.99 15.37 20.44
C GLY A 299 14.26 15.33 19.09
N VAL A 300 13.45 16.33 18.72
CA VAL A 300 12.80 16.34 17.40
C VAL A 300 13.77 16.83 16.35
N THR A 301 14.13 15.95 15.42
CA THR A 301 14.98 16.27 14.26
C THR A 301 14.19 16.71 13.03
N GLN A 302 12.86 16.57 13.07
CA GLN A 302 11.95 16.85 11.96
C GLN A 302 10.71 17.58 12.50
N ALA A 303 10.64 18.88 12.29
CA ALA A 303 9.51 19.73 12.64
C ALA A 303 8.80 20.22 11.36
N TYR A 304 7.49 20.31 11.42
CA TYR A 304 6.64 20.64 10.28
C TYR A 304 5.74 21.85 10.59
N GLY A 305 4.90 22.23 9.63
CA GLY A 305 4.05 23.43 9.70
C GLY A 305 3.19 23.50 10.97
N GLY A 306 3.18 24.66 11.62
CA GLY A 306 2.50 24.93 12.88
C GLY A 306 3.32 24.64 14.13
N MET A 307 4.37 23.81 14.04
CA MET A 307 5.24 23.50 15.18
C MET A 307 6.12 24.68 15.62
N PHE A 308 6.34 25.65 14.73
CA PHE A 308 7.05 26.89 15.01
C PHE A 308 6.11 28.07 15.35
N GLY A 309 4.81 27.79 15.51
CA GLY A 309 3.79 28.83 15.74
C GLY A 309 3.34 29.57 14.49
N ASP A 310 3.74 29.10 13.33
CA ASP A 310 3.37 29.62 12.01
C ASP A 310 1.90 29.38 11.70
N ARG A 311 1.24 30.40 11.14
CA ARG A 311 -0.18 30.35 10.70
C ARG A 311 -0.39 31.25 9.50
N PRO A 312 -1.10 30.79 8.43
CA PRO A 312 -1.63 29.44 8.24
C PRO A 312 -0.55 28.40 7.98
N ASN A 313 -0.84 27.11 8.15
CA ASN A 313 0.04 25.99 7.83
C ASN A 313 -0.74 24.76 7.40
N GLN A 314 -0.06 23.76 6.85
CA GLN A 314 -0.65 22.47 6.42
C GLN A 314 -0.06 21.28 7.19
N ALA A 315 0.35 21.49 8.43
CA ALA A 315 0.94 20.46 9.29
C ALA A 315 2.08 19.69 8.59
N ASN A 316 2.09 18.36 8.68
CA ASN A 316 3.12 17.50 8.10
C ASN A 316 2.97 17.25 6.60
N PHE A 317 2.21 18.06 5.86
CA PHE A 317 2.06 17.93 4.40
C PHE A 317 3.33 18.32 3.61
N CYS A 318 4.42 18.64 4.30
CA CYS A 318 5.76 18.80 3.76
C CYS A 318 6.63 17.53 3.87
N ASP A 319 6.15 16.45 4.51
CA ASP A 319 6.89 15.22 4.74
C ASP A 319 6.41 14.12 3.79
N ASN A 320 6.67 14.32 2.50
CA ASN A 320 6.21 13.48 1.39
C ASN A 320 7.36 12.67 0.77
N GLY A 321 8.56 12.75 1.34
CA GLY A 321 9.76 12.16 0.77
C GLY A 321 9.80 10.63 0.84
N ILE A 322 10.38 9.99 -0.18
CA ILE A 322 10.80 8.58 -0.08
C ILE A 322 11.98 8.40 0.88
N ILE A 323 12.70 9.49 1.17
CA ILE A 323 13.75 9.57 2.22
C ILE A 323 13.42 10.68 3.22
N LEU A 324 13.98 10.57 4.42
CA LEU A 324 13.85 11.62 5.43
C LEU A 324 14.67 12.88 5.08
N GLY A 325 14.34 14.00 5.68
CA GLY A 325 15.06 15.25 5.53
C GLY A 325 16.57 15.15 5.79
N ASN A 326 17.01 14.29 6.72
CA ASN A 326 18.41 14.02 7.01
C ASN A 326 19.09 13.03 6.04
N ARG A 327 18.39 12.63 4.94
CA ARG A 327 18.81 11.69 3.90
C ARG A 327 18.89 10.22 4.35
N ASN A 328 18.32 9.86 5.47
CA ASN A 328 18.15 8.45 5.83
C ASN A 328 17.13 7.79 4.91
N THR A 329 17.48 6.61 4.41
CA THR A 329 16.59 5.79 3.58
C THR A 329 15.51 5.11 4.43
N THR A 330 14.40 4.75 3.81
CA THR A 330 13.23 4.16 4.45
C THR A 330 12.83 2.86 3.74
N ALA A 331 11.86 2.13 4.26
CA ALA A 331 11.26 1.00 3.55
C ALA A 331 10.70 1.40 2.17
N LYS A 332 10.21 2.64 2.02
CA LYS A 332 9.76 3.22 0.73
C LYS A 332 10.90 3.23 -0.29
N THR A 333 12.08 3.67 0.13
CA THR A 333 13.27 3.74 -0.75
C THR A 333 13.70 2.35 -1.23
N LYS A 334 13.61 1.33 -0.36
CA LYS A 334 13.92 -0.05 -0.71
C LYS A 334 12.93 -0.61 -1.74
N GLU A 335 11.65 -0.31 -1.59
CA GLU A 335 10.62 -0.67 -2.57
C GLU A 335 10.86 0.01 -3.92
N VAL A 336 11.20 1.31 -3.93
CA VAL A 336 11.57 2.04 -5.15
C VAL A 336 12.76 1.39 -5.84
N LYS A 337 13.85 1.08 -5.10
CA LYS A 337 15.02 0.40 -5.65
C LYS A 337 14.66 -0.91 -6.33
N LYS A 338 13.85 -1.73 -5.67
CA LYS A 338 13.44 -3.04 -6.17
C LYS A 338 12.56 -2.94 -7.42
N VAL A 339 11.53 -2.10 -7.39
CA VAL A 339 10.59 -1.96 -8.50
C VAL A 339 11.26 -1.31 -9.73
N TYR A 340 12.16 -0.36 -9.51
CA TYR A 340 12.87 0.35 -10.57
C TYR A 340 14.10 -0.41 -11.12
N GLN A 341 14.43 -1.58 -10.61
CA GLN A 341 15.63 -2.33 -11.04
C GLN A 341 15.66 -2.56 -12.56
N TYR A 342 16.89 -2.64 -13.10
CA TYR A 342 17.14 -2.77 -14.53
C TYR A 342 17.39 -4.22 -14.98
N MET A 343 17.07 -5.18 -14.16
CA MET A 343 17.11 -6.59 -14.51
C MET A 343 15.83 -7.27 -14.04
N ALA A 344 15.34 -8.23 -14.84
CA ALA A 344 14.28 -9.12 -14.43
C ALA A 344 14.75 -10.56 -14.49
N PHE A 345 14.25 -11.39 -13.61
CA PHE A 345 14.65 -12.77 -13.45
C PHE A 345 13.41 -13.69 -13.50
N VAL A 346 13.51 -14.79 -14.24
CA VAL A 346 12.46 -15.81 -14.28
C VAL A 346 13.09 -17.17 -14.06
N ARG A 347 12.71 -17.85 -12.99
CA ARG A 347 13.13 -19.23 -12.68
C ARG A 347 12.10 -20.21 -13.22
N LYS A 348 12.53 -21.12 -14.08
CA LYS A 348 11.67 -22.16 -14.65
C LYS A 348 12.48 -23.42 -14.98
N ASP A 349 11.98 -24.59 -14.63
CA ASP A 349 12.50 -25.91 -15.03
C ASP A 349 14.03 -26.06 -14.88
N GLY A 350 14.56 -25.64 -13.73
CA GLY A 350 15.99 -25.71 -13.44
C GLY A 350 16.87 -24.70 -14.20
N SER A 351 16.25 -23.72 -14.83
CA SER A 351 16.91 -22.64 -15.55
C SER A 351 16.53 -21.28 -14.98
N LEU A 352 17.40 -20.29 -15.20
CA LEU A 352 17.18 -18.90 -14.86
C LEU A 352 17.32 -18.05 -16.13
N THR A 353 16.26 -17.34 -16.48
CA THR A 353 16.30 -16.32 -17.53
C THR A 353 16.56 -14.95 -16.91
N VAL A 354 17.56 -14.25 -17.42
CA VAL A 354 17.93 -12.89 -17.02
C VAL A 354 17.63 -11.95 -18.20
N LEU A 355 16.76 -10.97 -17.98
CA LEU A 355 16.44 -9.91 -18.94
C LEU A 355 17.20 -8.64 -18.57
N ASN A 356 17.94 -8.08 -19.51
CA ASN A 356 18.52 -6.75 -19.40
C ASN A 356 17.47 -5.67 -19.75
N LYS A 357 17.02 -4.90 -18.76
CA LYS A 357 16.04 -3.81 -18.90
C LYS A 357 16.70 -2.44 -19.11
N TYR A 358 18.05 -2.36 -19.19
CA TYR A 358 18.73 -1.13 -19.61
C TYR A 358 18.40 -0.82 -21.07
N PHE A 359 18.43 0.47 -21.41
CA PHE A 359 18.14 0.94 -22.77
C PHE A 359 19.40 1.07 -23.63
N HIS A 360 20.53 1.38 -23.02
CA HIS A 360 21.80 1.63 -23.68
C HIS A 360 22.95 0.75 -23.16
N LYS A 361 22.92 0.38 -21.87
CA LYS A 361 24.03 -0.32 -21.21
C LYS A 361 23.90 -1.84 -21.36
N PRO A 362 24.90 -2.55 -21.94
CA PRO A 362 24.94 -4.01 -21.87
C PRO A 362 25.27 -4.48 -20.44
N LEU A 363 24.78 -5.65 -20.05
CA LEU A 363 25.25 -6.34 -18.86
C LEU A 363 26.56 -7.06 -19.19
N LYS A 364 27.66 -6.41 -18.95
CA LYS A 364 29.01 -6.94 -19.22
C LYS A 364 29.81 -6.99 -17.92
N GLY A 365 30.39 -8.18 -17.64
CA GLY A 365 31.19 -8.40 -16.43
C GLY A 365 30.36 -8.55 -15.15
N TYR A 366 29.07 -8.86 -15.29
CA TYR A 366 28.20 -9.15 -14.15
C TYR A 366 28.41 -10.57 -13.64
N ALA A 367 28.27 -10.74 -12.34
CA ALA A 367 28.13 -12.04 -11.70
C ALA A 367 26.74 -12.19 -11.11
N LEU A 368 26.23 -13.41 -11.11
CA LEU A 368 25.08 -13.83 -10.35
C LEU A 368 25.57 -14.53 -9.07
N TYR A 369 24.97 -14.17 -7.95
CA TYR A 369 25.14 -14.87 -6.69
C TYR A 369 23.82 -15.59 -6.37
N LEU A 370 23.87 -16.91 -6.39
CA LEU A 370 22.73 -17.79 -6.14
C LEU A 370 22.76 -18.16 -4.65
N VAL A 371 21.84 -17.59 -3.88
CA VAL A 371 21.79 -17.75 -2.43
C VAL A 371 20.65 -18.71 -2.09
N SER A 372 21.01 -19.90 -1.65
CA SER A 372 20.06 -20.91 -1.15
C SER A 372 19.68 -20.55 0.27
N LEU A 373 18.43 -20.04 0.45
CA LEU A 373 17.96 -19.59 1.74
C LEU A 373 17.70 -20.77 2.70
N ALA A 374 18.30 -20.69 3.87
CA ALA A 374 18.14 -21.61 5.00
C ALA A 374 17.69 -20.81 6.22
N PRO A 375 16.38 -20.58 6.43
CA PRO A 375 15.90 -19.71 7.50
C PRO A 375 16.43 -20.14 8.87
N GLY A 376 17.04 -19.19 9.57
CA GLY A 376 17.68 -19.40 10.88
C GLY A 376 19.10 -19.97 10.86
N GLY A 377 19.66 -20.27 9.67
CA GLY A 377 21.04 -20.71 9.45
C GLY A 377 21.83 -19.76 8.56
N ASN A 378 23.04 -20.18 8.18
CA ASN A 378 23.77 -19.53 7.11
C ASN A 378 23.21 -19.96 5.75
N HIS A 379 23.17 -19.03 4.81
CA HIS A 379 22.69 -19.25 3.45
C HIS A 379 23.85 -19.63 2.56
N ALA A 380 23.78 -20.76 1.89
CA ALA A 380 24.81 -21.20 0.94
C ALA A 380 24.83 -20.28 -0.30
N VAL A 381 26.02 -19.88 -0.73
CA VAL A 381 26.24 -18.98 -1.86
C VAL A 381 27.00 -19.70 -2.97
N GLU A 382 26.47 -19.64 -4.18
CA GLU A 382 27.15 -20.10 -5.38
C GLU A 382 27.28 -18.95 -6.38
N ARG A 383 28.48 -18.67 -6.84
CA ARG A 383 28.75 -17.63 -7.84
C ARG A 383 28.71 -18.20 -9.25
N MET A 384 27.98 -17.50 -10.13
CA MET A 384 27.91 -17.84 -11.55
C MET A 384 28.24 -16.61 -12.41
N ALA A 385 29.09 -16.79 -13.44
CA ALA A 385 29.32 -15.74 -14.41
C ALA A 385 28.06 -15.52 -15.26
N LEU A 386 27.68 -14.25 -15.47
CA LEU A 386 26.61 -13.90 -16.39
C LEU A 386 27.20 -13.62 -17.77
N PRO A 387 26.76 -14.29 -18.85
CA PRO A 387 27.11 -13.90 -20.20
C PRO A 387 26.75 -12.45 -20.49
N GLU A 388 27.47 -11.81 -21.43
CA GLU A 388 27.12 -10.45 -21.84
C GLU A 388 25.72 -10.42 -22.46
N ILE A 389 24.86 -9.53 -21.98
CA ILE A 389 23.48 -9.37 -22.46
C ILE A 389 23.30 -7.95 -22.99
N ALA A 390 23.00 -7.84 -24.28
CA ALA A 390 22.72 -6.55 -24.91
C ALA A 390 21.45 -5.90 -24.32
N PRO A 391 21.30 -4.57 -24.39
CA PRO A 391 20.12 -3.87 -23.93
C PRO A 391 18.82 -4.43 -24.51
N GLY A 392 17.80 -4.64 -23.68
CA GLY A 392 16.50 -5.20 -24.07
C GLY A 392 16.52 -6.68 -24.47
N LYS A 393 17.63 -7.39 -24.28
CA LYS A 393 17.75 -8.83 -24.58
C LYS A 393 17.82 -9.66 -23.31
N SER A 394 17.60 -10.96 -23.46
CA SER A 394 17.67 -11.93 -22.36
C SER A 394 18.59 -13.09 -22.70
N VAL A 395 19.08 -13.73 -21.64
CA VAL A 395 19.79 -15.00 -21.73
C VAL A 395 19.21 -15.99 -20.73
N THR A 396 19.14 -17.26 -21.11
CA THR A 396 18.74 -18.33 -20.18
C THR A 396 19.98 -19.14 -19.84
N VAL A 397 20.25 -19.28 -18.55
CA VAL A 397 21.36 -20.08 -18.01
C VAL A 397 20.79 -21.24 -17.19
N LYS A 398 21.48 -22.39 -17.25
CA LYS A 398 21.13 -23.56 -16.44
C LYS A 398 21.57 -23.33 -14.99
N LEU A 399 20.69 -23.55 -14.04
CA LEU A 399 21.04 -23.46 -12.62
C LEU A 399 21.90 -24.66 -12.20
N PRO A 400 22.90 -24.48 -11.33
CA PRO A 400 23.63 -25.56 -10.68
C PRO A 400 22.71 -26.49 -9.88
N SER A 401 23.12 -27.74 -9.68
CA SER A 401 22.31 -28.76 -9.01
C SER A 401 21.88 -28.36 -7.59
N ALA A 402 22.74 -27.72 -6.82
CA ALA A 402 22.43 -27.21 -5.48
C ALA A 402 21.31 -26.15 -5.53
N ALA A 403 21.43 -25.15 -6.41
CA ALA A 403 20.42 -24.11 -6.58
C ALA A 403 19.09 -24.65 -7.16
N MET A 404 19.13 -25.70 -7.98
CA MET A 404 17.92 -26.38 -8.48
C MET A 404 17.16 -27.11 -7.38
N GLN A 405 17.88 -27.71 -6.43
CA GLN A 405 17.30 -28.51 -5.35
C GLN A 405 16.84 -27.67 -4.15
N THR A 406 17.28 -26.39 -4.08
CA THR A 406 16.87 -25.53 -2.99
C THR A 406 15.40 -25.15 -3.09
N GLY A 407 14.69 -25.17 -1.96
CA GLY A 407 13.30 -24.76 -1.89
C GLY A 407 13.15 -23.26 -2.15
N SER A 408 13.92 -22.44 -1.46
CA SER A 408 13.90 -20.97 -1.57
C SER A 408 15.24 -20.45 -2.08
N LEU A 409 15.22 -19.69 -3.16
CA LEU A 409 16.39 -19.16 -3.85
C LEU A 409 16.31 -17.65 -3.96
N MET A 410 17.38 -16.95 -3.56
CA MET A 410 17.57 -15.54 -3.89
C MET A 410 18.69 -15.40 -4.92
N VAL A 411 18.44 -14.63 -5.97
CA VAL A 411 19.42 -14.30 -7.00
C VAL A 411 19.80 -12.85 -6.87
N LEU A 412 21.10 -12.57 -6.75
CA LEU A 412 21.66 -11.22 -6.70
C LEU A 412 22.52 -11.01 -7.93
N ALA A 413 22.44 -9.83 -8.55
CA ALA A 413 23.25 -9.48 -9.72
C ALA A 413 23.90 -8.12 -9.55
N ASP A 414 25.20 -8.04 -9.71
CA ASP A 414 25.95 -6.79 -9.65
C ASP A 414 27.31 -6.92 -10.39
N ALA A 415 27.71 -5.84 -11.05
CA ALA A 415 29.05 -5.68 -11.62
C ALA A 415 30.02 -4.99 -10.66
N ARG A 416 29.54 -4.22 -9.69
CA ARG A 416 30.34 -3.41 -8.77
C ARG A 416 30.61 -4.14 -7.46
N PHE A 417 29.60 -4.79 -6.96
CA PHE A 417 29.66 -5.52 -5.69
C PHE A 417 30.21 -6.92 -5.95
N LYS A 418 31.48 -7.12 -5.59
CA LYS A 418 32.12 -8.42 -5.67
C LYS A 418 32.21 -9.00 -4.26
N LEU A 419 31.36 -9.97 -3.96
CA LEU A 419 31.63 -10.84 -2.83
C LEU A 419 32.99 -11.51 -3.07
N PRO A 420 33.85 -11.65 -2.06
CA PRO A 420 35.08 -12.43 -2.19
C PRO A 420 34.80 -13.83 -2.76
N GLU A 421 35.69 -14.34 -3.59
CA GLU A 421 35.46 -15.62 -4.28
C GLU A 421 35.39 -16.83 -3.34
N ASP A 422 35.96 -16.70 -2.16
CA ASP A 422 35.97 -17.71 -1.09
C ASP A 422 34.71 -17.69 -0.23
N VAL A 423 33.82 -16.68 -0.36
CA VAL A 423 32.56 -16.64 0.38
C VAL A 423 31.62 -17.72 -0.13
N LYS A 424 31.39 -18.73 0.69
CA LYS A 424 30.47 -19.85 0.41
C LYS A 424 29.16 -19.75 1.19
N GLU A 425 29.09 -18.91 2.20
CA GLU A 425 27.92 -18.72 3.06
C GLU A 425 27.76 -17.26 3.46
N LEU A 426 26.50 -16.85 3.67
CA LEU A 426 26.12 -15.55 4.21
C LEU A 426 25.17 -15.76 5.39
N SER A 427 25.39 -15.05 6.47
CA SER A 427 24.38 -14.88 7.50
C SER A 427 23.22 -14.01 6.98
N ALA A 428 22.05 -14.08 7.61
CA ALA A 428 20.91 -13.23 7.25
C ALA A 428 21.26 -11.73 7.24
N LYS A 429 22.06 -11.25 8.20
CA LYS A 429 22.50 -9.84 8.26
C LYS A 429 23.45 -9.45 7.12
N GLN A 430 24.34 -10.35 6.71
CA GLN A 430 25.19 -10.12 5.54
C GLN A 430 24.37 -10.13 4.25
N LEU A 431 23.39 -11.04 4.11
CA LEU A 431 22.48 -11.07 2.95
C LEU A 431 21.66 -9.79 2.84
N GLU A 432 21.16 -9.28 3.97
CA GLU A 432 20.45 -7.99 4.03
C GLU A 432 21.32 -6.85 3.47
N HIS A 433 22.57 -6.77 3.89
CA HIS A 433 23.53 -5.76 3.42
C HIS A 433 23.81 -5.92 1.92
N VAL A 434 24.07 -7.14 1.46
CA VAL A 434 24.36 -7.42 0.05
C VAL A 434 23.17 -7.10 -0.84
N ALA A 435 21.95 -7.44 -0.42
CA ALA A 435 20.73 -7.13 -1.15
C ALA A 435 20.48 -5.62 -1.24
N ASP A 436 20.85 -4.89 -0.17
CA ASP A 436 20.74 -3.42 -0.16
C ASP A 436 21.74 -2.74 -1.10
N GLU A 437 22.94 -3.28 -1.26
CA GLU A 437 24.01 -2.70 -2.07
C GLU A 437 23.98 -3.15 -3.55
N CYS A 438 23.48 -4.35 -3.88
CA CYS A 438 23.48 -4.88 -5.25
C CYS A 438 22.62 -4.06 -6.22
N GLU A 439 22.86 -4.18 -7.54
CA GLU A 439 22.09 -3.47 -8.57
C GLU A 439 20.69 -4.06 -8.76
N ALA A 440 20.55 -5.38 -8.65
CA ALA A 440 19.26 -6.08 -8.77
C ALA A 440 19.26 -7.40 -8.01
N TYR A 441 18.11 -7.79 -7.52
CA TYR A 441 17.88 -9.08 -6.90
C TYR A 441 16.46 -9.61 -7.17
N GLU A 442 16.29 -10.93 -7.00
CA GLU A 442 14.98 -11.58 -7.06
C GLU A 442 14.93 -12.72 -6.06
N TRP A 443 13.82 -12.81 -5.36
CA TRP A 443 13.53 -13.91 -4.45
C TRP A 443 12.49 -14.84 -5.06
N PHE A 444 12.83 -16.12 -5.12
CA PHE A 444 11.96 -17.20 -5.54
C PHE A 444 11.59 -18.05 -4.32
N PRO A 445 10.37 -17.92 -3.78
CA PRO A 445 9.94 -18.68 -2.62
C PRO A 445 9.91 -20.18 -2.89
N ALA A 446 9.98 -20.97 -1.82
CA ALA A 446 9.72 -22.40 -1.90
C ALA A 446 8.29 -22.68 -2.38
N THR A 447 8.16 -23.60 -3.33
CA THR A 447 6.83 -24.02 -3.86
C THR A 447 6.02 -24.80 -2.83
N VAL A 448 6.69 -25.48 -1.91
CA VAL A 448 6.09 -26.23 -0.80
C VAL A 448 7.01 -26.13 0.42
N GLU A 449 6.55 -25.53 1.49
CA GLU A 449 7.23 -25.67 2.78
C GLU A 449 7.00 -27.09 3.28
N LYS A 450 8.07 -27.85 3.44
CA LYS A 450 8.01 -29.16 4.12
C LYS A 450 7.69 -28.88 5.59
N GLU A 451 6.49 -29.21 6.01
CA GLU A 451 6.16 -29.21 7.43
C GLU A 451 7.11 -30.17 8.15
N ALA A 452 7.82 -29.67 9.16
CA ALA A 452 8.66 -30.50 9.98
C ALA A 452 7.77 -31.56 10.69
N SER A 453 8.04 -32.83 10.45
CA SER A 453 7.37 -33.91 11.16
C SER A 453 7.89 -33.95 12.60
N VAL A 454 7.13 -33.41 13.53
CA VAL A 454 7.43 -33.46 14.96
C VAL A 454 6.48 -34.45 15.62
N LYS A 455 7.02 -35.47 16.25
CA LYS A 455 6.23 -36.50 16.92
C LYS A 455 5.65 -35.97 18.24
N ALA A 456 4.33 -36.10 18.43
CA ALA A 456 3.68 -35.71 19.68
C ALA A 456 4.23 -36.57 20.86
N PRO A 457 4.43 -35.98 22.06
CA PRO A 457 4.89 -36.74 23.23
C PRO A 457 3.87 -37.78 23.64
N ALA A 458 4.34 -38.93 24.15
CA ALA A 458 3.47 -40.02 24.56
C ALA A 458 2.54 -39.61 25.72
N VAL A 459 3.05 -38.78 26.64
CA VAL A 459 2.29 -38.26 27.81
C VAL A 459 2.55 -36.77 27.94
N LEU A 460 1.49 -35.98 28.13
CA LEU A 460 1.57 -34.58 28.51
C LEU A 460 1.60 -34.47 30.05
N PRO A 461 2.43 -33.56 30.62
CA PRO A 461 2.36 -33.27 32.06
C PRO A 461 0.95 -32.84 32.47
N ALA A 462 0.55 -33.15 33.71
CA ALA A 462 -0.76 -32.77 34.22
C ALA A 462 -0.89 -31.24 34.35
N VAL A 463 -2.14 -30.76 34.16
CA VAL A 463 -2.53 -29.38 34.46
C VAL A 463 -3.64 -29.36 35.53
N SER A 464 -3.70 -28.28 36.27
CA SER A 464 -4.82 -27.99 37.16
C SER A 464 -5.51 -26.71 36.77
N VAL A 465 -6.80 -26.63 37.02
CA VAL A 465 -7.61 -25.41 36.80
C VAL A 465 -8.22 -24.98 38.12
N ARG A 466 -7.86 -23.80 38.57
CA ARG A 466 -8.52 -23.15 39.71
C ARG A 466 -9.57 -22.17 39.17
N GLN A 467 -10.81 -22.45 39.51
CA GLN A 467 -11.94 -21.57 39.14
C GLN A 467 -11.87 -20.25 39.90
N GLY A 468 -12.46 -19.23 39.34
CA GLY A 468 -12.52 -17.86 39.89
C GLY A 468 -12.40 -16.81 38.80
N ASP A 469 -12.29 -15.54 39.17
CA ASP A 469 -11.92 -14.44 38.29
C ASP A 469 -10.67 -13.75 38.88
N PRO A 470 -9.49 -14.01 38.31
CA PRO A 470 -9.23 -14.79 37.09
C PRO A 470 -9.29 -16.34 37.32
N VAL A 471 -9.64 -17.07 36.28
CA VAL A 471 -9.37 -18.51 36.17
C VAL A 471 -7.87 -18.70 36.06
N VAL A 472 -7.30 -19.62 36.85
CA VAL A 472 -5.85 -19.90 36.81
C VAL A 472 -5.60 -21.33 36.36
N VAL A 473 -4.82 -21.50 35.27
CA VAL A 473 -4.29 -22.80 34.85
C VAL A 473 -2.84 -22.88 35.28
N GLN A 474 -2.50 -23.99 35.96
CA GLN A 474 -1.15 -24.24 36.45
C GLN A 474 -0.63 -25.58 35.96
N GLY A 475 0.59 -25.61 35.50
CA GLY A 475 1.34 -26.79 35.09
C GLY A 475 2.79 -26.73 35.57
N LYS A 476 3.56 -27.77 35.21
CA LYS A 476 4.97 -27.82 35.58
C LYS A 476 5.77 -26.67 34.93
N GLY A 477 6.23 -25.70 35.74
CA GLY A 477 7.06 -24.61 35.25
C GLY A 477 6.31 -23.45 34.58
N PHE A 478 4.98 -23.40 34.64
CA PHE A 478 4.21 -22.27 34.12
C PHE A 478 2.91 -22.03 34.89
N SER A 479 2.40 -20.80 34.77
CA SER A 479 1.04 -20.46 35.16
C SER A 479 0.43 -19.46 34.15
N ALA A 480 -0.85 -19.61 33.87
CA ALA A 480 -1.61 -18.74 32.98
C ALA A 480 -2.92 -18.32 33.66
N SER A 481 -3.19 -17.03 33.73
CA SER A 481 -4.40 -16.45 34.31
C SER A 481 -5.29 -15.87 33.23
N PHE A 482 -6.58 -16.19 33.33
CA PHE A 482 -7.60 -15.73 32.37
C PHE A 482 -8.65 -14.92 33.12
N LYS A 483 -8.66 -13.60 32.90
CA LYS A 483 -9.66 -12.70 33.41
C LYS A 483 -10.72 -12.46 32.33
N ASP A 484 -11.96 -12.58 32.68
CA ASP A 484 -13.08 -12.49 31.71
C ASP A 484 -12.91 -13.42 30.49
N GLY A 485 -12.20 -14.54 30.64
CA GLY A 485 -11.89 -15.48 29.57
C GLY A 485 -10.72 -15.12 28.66
N MET A 486 -10.04 -13.97 28.91
CA MET A 486 -8.86 -13.53 28.16
C MET A 486 -7.57 -13.73 28.97
N LEU A 487 -6.49 -14.08 28.27
CA LEU A 487 -5.18 -14.29 28.92
C LEU A 487 -4.69 -12.94 29.49
N SER A 488 -4.65 -12.85 30.81
CA SER A 488 -4.32 -11.61 31.54
C SER A 488 -2.96 -11.65 32.26
N ALA A 489 -2.43 -12.86 32.50
CA ALA A 489 -1.08 -13.06 33.00
C ALA A 489 -0.53 -14.39 32.51
N LEU A 490 0.76 -14.40 32.20
CA LEU A 490 1.50 -15.59 31.77
C LEU A 490 2.87 -15.57 32.42
N ARG A 491 3.21 -16.67 33.07
CA ARG A 491 4.54 -16.89 33.66
C ARG A 491 5.15 -18.18 33.13
N TYR A 492 6.38 -18.10 32.65
CA TYR A 492 7.22 -19.25 32.36
C TYR A 492 8.46 -19.22 33.29
N GLY A 493 8.61 -20.27 34.10
CA GLY A 493 9.65 -20.27 35.16
C GLY A 493 9.47 -19.10 36.12
N SER A 494 10.46 -18.24 36.21
CA SER A 494 10.47 -16.99 37.02
C SER A 494 10.09 -15.75 36.21
N GLN A 495 9.74 -15.87 34.94
CA GLN A 495 9.52 -14.72 34.03
C GLN A 495 8.04 -14.43 33.83
N ASP A 496 7.61 -13.24 34.21
CA ASP A 496 6.29 -12.69 33.90
C ASP A 496 6.33 -12.07 32.49
N LEU A 497 5.42 -12.50 31.62
CA LEU A 497 5.45 -12.22 30.19
C LEU A 497 4.27 -11.39 29.68
N ILE A 498 3.16 -11.34 30.41
CA ILE A 498 2.05 -10.41 30.10
C ILE A 498 2.11 -9.28 31.12
N LEU A 499 2.16 -8.05 30.63
CA LEU A 499 2.20 -6.85 31.46
C LEU A 499 0.86 -6.64 32.17
N PRO A 500 0.83 -6.43 33.51
CA PRO A 500 -0.38 -6.05 34.19
C PRO A 500 -1.04 -4.82 33.55
N GLY A 501 -2.34 -4.90 33.30
CA GLY A 501 -3.10 -3.83 32.61
C GLY A 501 -3.08 -3.86 31.10
N CYS A 502 -2.28 -4.75 30.48
CA CYS A 502 -2.22 -4.93 29.04
C CYS A 502 -2.46 -6.40 28.61
N PRO A 503 -3.62 -7.00 29.01
CA PRO A 503 -3.95 -8.39 28.68
C PRO A 503 -4.08 -8.58 27.17
N VAL A 504 -4.18 -9.84 26.73
CA VAL A 504 -4.57 -10.12 25.35
C VAL A 504 -5.99 -9.59 25.12
N ALA A 505 -6.15 -8.75 24.11
CA ALA A 505 -7.41 -8.08 23.79
C ALA A 505 -7.66 -8.10 22.28
N LEU A 506 -8.95 -8.12 21.89
CA LEU A 506 -9.32 -7.95 20.47
C LEU A 506 -9.00 -6.54 20.00
N GLN A 507 -8.55 -6.42 18.75
CA GLN A 507 -8.18 -5.16 18.12
C GLN A 507 -8.65 -5.09 16.68
N ALA A 508 -9.28 -3.96 16.32
CA ALA A 508 -9.67 -3.68 14.93
C ALA A 508 -9.30 -2.23 14.52
N TYR A 509 -8.31 -1.66 15.18
CA TYR A 509 -7.86 -0.29 14.94
C TYR A 509 -6.34 -0.22 14.84
N ARG A 510 -5.82 0.32 13.74
CA ARG A 510 -4.43 0.81 13.65
C ARG A 510 -4.42 2.35 13.69
N SER A 511 -3.32 2.95 14.10
CA SER A 511 -3.10 4.38 13.91
C SER A 511 -3.14 4.67 12.41
N PRO A 512 -4.09 5.47 11.90
CA PRO A 512 -4.14 5.73 10.46
C PRO A 512 -2.83 6.34 9.97
N VAL A 513 -2.31 5.83 8.88
CA VAL A 513 -1.19 6.47 8.17
C VAL A 513 -1.68 7.70 7.42
N ASP A 514 -0.77 8.58 6.99
CA ASP A 514 -1.18 9.79 6.28
C ASP A 514 -1.98 9.46 5.00
N ASN A 515 -1.64 8.38 4.30
CA ASN A 515 -2.38 7.90 3.13
C ASN A 515 -3.73 7.23 3.44
N ASP A 516 -4.08 7.02 4.70
CA ASP A 516 -5.43 6.60 5.10
C ASP A 516 -6.43 7.78 5.15
N ALA A 517 -6.07 8.96 4.64
CA ALA A 517 -6.93 10.16 4.66
C ALA A 517 -8.34 9.92 4.10
N TRP A 518 -8.47 9.06 3.08
CA TRP A 518 -9.74 8.69 2.44
C TRP A 518 -10.69 7.93 3.38
N ILE A 519 -10.16 7.18 4.34
CA ILE A 519 -10.95 6.31 5.24
C ILE A 519 -10.92 6.78 6.70
N ARG A 520 -9.98 7.64 7.08
CA ARG A 520 -9.82 8.10 8.47
C ARG A 520 -11.13 8.62 9.07
N GLY A 521 -11.85 9.47 8.33
CA GLY A 521 -13.14 10.02 8.77
C GLY A 521 -14.20 8.94 9.02
N LYS A 522 -14.19 7.86 8.24
CA LYS A 522 -15.06 6.69 8.42
C LYS A 522 -14.65 5.90 9.67
N VAL A 523 -13.39 5.52 9.77
CA VAL A 523 -12.87 4.65 10.85
C VAL A 523 -12.93 5.34 12.22
N GLU A 524 -12.45 6.58 12.33
CA GLU A 524 -12.37 7.32 13.59
C GLU A 524 -13.65 8.11 13.91
N GLY A 525 -14.26 8.74 12.91
CA GLY A 525 -15.43 9.60 13.10
C GLY A 525 -16.75 8.82 13.11
N LYS A 526 -17.05 8.04 12.05
CA LYS A 526 -18.31 7.30 11.91
C LYS A 526 -18.28 6.01 12.72
N MET A 527 -17.35 5.11 12.42
CA MET A 527 -17.30 3.80 13.09
C MET A 527 -16.70 3.84 14.51
N LYS A 528 -15.89 4.85 14.83
CA LYS A 528 -15.25 5.04 16.15
C LYS A 528 -14.42 3.84 16.61
N MET A 529 -13.71 3.19 15.67
CA MET A 529 -12.99 1.93 15.91
C MET A 529 -11.92 2.04 17.02
N GLN A 530 -11.35 3.22 17.22
CA GLN A 530 -10.40 3.50 18.30
C GLN A 530 -11.03 3.36 19.72
N ASN A 531 -12.35 3.30 19.83
CA ASN A 531 -13.07 3.14 21.09
C ASN A 531 -13.63 1.73 21.31
N MET A 532 -13.39 0.82 20.35
CA MET A 532 -13.85 -0.57 20.45
C MET A 532 -13.32 -1.23 21.72
N LYS A 533 -14.21 -1.86 22.47
CA LYS A 533 -13.90 -2.66 23.65
C LYS A 533 -14.72 -3.95 23.60
N ALA A 534 -14.08 -5.07 23.91
CA ALA A 534 -14.78 -6.35 24.01
C ALA A 534 -15.34 -6.53 25.43
N GLU A 535 -16.57 -7.02 25.51
CA GLU A 535 -17.20 -7.55 26.72
C GLU A 535 -17.33 -9.06 26.55
N TYR A 536 -17.02 -9.79 27.60
CA TYR A 536 -16.99 -11.24 27.59
C TYR A 536 -18.07 -11.81 28.48
N SER A 537 -18.58 -12.97 28.11
CA SER A 537 -19.62 -13.70 28.85
C SER A 537 -19.44 -15.21 28.63
N ASP A 538 -20.23 -16.00 29.37
CA ASP A 538 -20.25 -17.48 29.27
C ASP A 538 -18.87 -18.11 29.40
N VAL A 539 -18.06 -17.62 30.35
CA VAL A 539 -16.72 -18.12 30.61
C VAL A 539 -16.81 -19.54 31.19
N LYS A 540 -16.22 -20.50 30.49
CA LYS A 540 -16.12 -21.89 30.92
C LYS A 540 -14.67 -22.31 30.96
N ALA A 541 -14.28 -23.03 32.01
CA ALA A 541 -12.92 -23.56 32.15
C ALA A 541 -12.99 -24.98 32.74
N ALA A 542 -12.25 -25.88 32.12
CA ALA A 542 -12.20 -27.26 32.57
C ALA A 542 -10.89 -27.96 32.16
N VAL A 543 -10.46 -28.93 32.93
CA VAL A 543 -9.50 -29.95 32.47
C VAL A 543 -10.26 -30.94 31.62
N ILE A 544 -9.92 -30.98 30.32
CA ILE A 544 -10.61 -31.84 29.32
C ILE A 544 -9.89 -33.15 29.08
N SER A 545 -8.64 -33.27 29.52
CA SER A 545 -7.86 -34.51 29.66
C SER A 545 -6.69 -34.21 30.62
N PRO A 546 -6.01 -35.22 31.21
CA PRO A 546 -5.04 -35.03 32.29
C PRO A 546 -3.97 -33.95 32.04
N GLY A 547 -3.57 -33.78 30.80
CA GLY A 547 -2.55 -32.76 30.42
C GLY A 547 -3.09 -31.59 29.60
N VAL A 548 -4.43 -31.37 29.52
CA VAL A 548 -5.03 -30.35 28.67
C VAL A 548 -6.19 -29.65 29.38
N ALA A 549 -6.10 -28.34 29.50
CA ALA A 549 -7.21 -27.50 29.97
C ALA A 549 -7.78 -26.69 28.79
N ARG A 550 -9.09 -26.42 28.85
CA ARG A 550 -9.76 -25.53 27.91
C ARG A 550 -10.49 -24.42 28.65
N ILE A 551 -10.32 -23.18 28.14
CA ILE A 551 -11.06 -22.00 28.57
C ILE A 551 -11.77 -21.47 27.34
N THR A 552 -13.05 -21.15 27.43
CA THR A 552 -13.85 -20.54 26.38
C THR A 552 -14.62 -19.36 26.93
N ALA A 553 -14.80 -18.32 26.11
CA ALA A 553 -15.67 -17.20 26.41
C ALA A 553 -16.35 -16.71 25.14
N GLN A 554 -17.61 -16.29 25.25
CA GLN A 554 -18.27 -15.52 24.21
C GLN A 554 -17.91 -14.06 24.36
N PHE A 555 -17.84 -13.32 23.27
CA PHE A 555 -17.59 -11.88 23.32
C PHE A 555 -18.52 -11.10 22.41
N ARG A 556 -18.72 -9.82 22.77
CA ARG A 556 -19.31 -8.81 21.92
C ARG A 556 -18.56 -7.50 22.12
N THR A 557 -18.24 -6.80 21.03
CA THR A 557 -17.57 -5.50 21.14
C THR A 557 -18.61 -4.38 21.21
N LYS A 558 -18.24 -3.33 21.95
CA LYS A 558 -19.02 -2.08 22.12
C LYS A 558 -18.10 -0.88 21.93
N GLY A 559 -18.69 0.31 21.91
CA GLY A 559 -17.95 1.59 21.80
C GLY A 559 -17.61 1.99 20.36
N SER A 560 -17.88 1.12 19.39
CA SER A 560 -17.79 1.37 17.95
C SER A 560 -19.11 1.06 17.26
N ASP A 561 -19.42 1.75 16.16
CA ASP A 561 -20.65 1.52 15.39
C ASP A 561 -20.57 0.21 14.59
N LEU A 562 -19.38 -0.18 14.13
CA LEU A 562 -19.11 -1.55 13.67
C LEU A 562 -18.68 -2.39 14.86
N SER A 563 -19.48 -3.37 15.23
CA SER A 563 -19.21 -4.29 16.33
C SER A 563 -18.87 -5.69 15.85
N PHE A 564 -18.19 -6.44 16.71
CA PHE A 564 -17.86 -7.86 16.47
C PHE A 564 -18.46 -8.71 17.59
N SER A 565 -18.87 -9.92 17.25
CA SER A 565 -19.25 -10.95 18.20
C SER A 565 -18.56 -12.25 17.86
N GLY A 566 -18.45 -13.15 18.84
CA GLY A 566 -17.82 -14.45 18.57
C GLY A 566 -17.40 -15.17 19.82
N GLU A 567 -16.45 -16.09 19.65
CA GLU A 567 -15.90 -16.90 20.73
C GLU A 567 -14.36 -16.81 20.71
N VAL A 568 -13.78 -16.77 21.88
CA VAL A 568 -12.37 -17.08 22.09
C VAL A 568 -12.26 -18.42 22.84
N ALA A 569 -11.37 -19.29 22.36
CA ALA A 569 -11.09 -20.58 22.98
C ALA A 569 -9.57 -20.74 23.17
N TRP A 570 -9.17 -21.02 24.39
CA TRP A 570 -7.80 -21.32 24.76
C TRP A 570 -7.66 -22.79 25.07
N THR A 571 -6.64 -23.43 24.50
CA THR A 571 -6.23 -24.79 24.87
C THR A 571 -4.86 -24.72 25.49
N VAL A 572 -4.76 -25.06 26.78
CA VAL A 572 -3.53 -24.97 27.59
C VAL A 572 -3.01 -26.38 27.82
N PHE A 573 -1.79 -26.65 27.41
CA PHE A 573 -1.13 -27.94 27.56
C PHE A 573 -0.19 -27.96 28.76
N GLY A 574 -0.02 -29.10 29.41
CA GLY A 574 0.79 -29.23 30.60
C GLY A 574 2.29 -28.99 30.42
N ASN A 575 2.77 -28.88 29.19
CA ASN A 575 4.13 -28.45 28.83
C ASN A 575 4.28 -26.95 28.62
N GLY A 576 3.23 -26.16 28.88
CA GLY A 576 3.26 -24.69 28.77
C GLY A 576 2.83 -24.14 27.40
N ILE A 577 2.50 -24.98 26.42
CA ILE A 577 1.92 -24.51 25.16
C ILE A 577 0.52 -23.97 25.43
N ILE A 578 0.22 -22.78 24.91
CA ILE A 578 -1.12 -22.16 24.95
C ILE A 578 -1.52 -21.86 23.51
N ASN A 579 -2.59 -22.53 23.06
CA ASN A 579 -3.17 -22.31 21.74
C ASN A 579 -4.43 -21.46 21.87
N ALA A 580 -4.51 -20.38 21.08
CA ALA A 580 -5.66 -19.49 20.99
C ALA A 580 -6.40 -19.68 19.66
N SER A 581 -7.71 -19.72 19.72
CA SER A 581 -8.59 -19.74 18.56
C SER A 581 -9.70 -18.70 18.77
N VAL A 582 -9.79 -17.74 17.85
CA VAL A 582 -10.78 -16.67 17.89
C VAL A 582 -11.66 -16.73 16.65
N ARG A 583 -12.96 -16.65 16.82
CA ARG A 583 -13.95 -16.49 15.74
C ARG A 583 -14.55 -15.09 15.86
N MET A 584 -14.41 -14.27 14.84
CA MET A 584 -14.91 -12.90 14.83
C MET A 584 -15.95 -12.72 13.73
N TYR A 585 -17.14 -12.30 14.11
CA TYR A 585 -18.24 -12.01 13.20
C TYR A 585 -18.60 -10.53 13.29
N PRO A 586 -18.47 -9.75 12.21
CA PRO A 586 -18.84 -8.36 12.19
C PRO A 586 -20.36 -8.18 12.20
N SER A 587 -20.86 -7.07 12.77
CA SER A 587 -22.26 -6.68 12.72
C SER A 587 -22.72 -6.24 11.31
N ALA A 588 -21.80 -5.81 10.47
CA ALA A 588 -22.00 -5.50 9.07
C ALA A 588 -20.81 -6.06 8.26
N LYS A 589 -21.08 -6.66 7.10
CA LYS A 589 -20.06 -7.14 6.16
C LYS A 589 -19.70 -6.05 5.15
N GLY A 590 -18.50 -6.15 4.57
CA GLY A 590 -18.06 -5.28 3.48
C GLY A 590 -17.63 -3.87 3.91
N GLU A 591 -17.54 -3.59 5.22
CA GLU A 591 -17.00 -2.32 5.70
C GLU A 591 -15.47 -2.35 5.70
N GLU A 592 -14.82 -1.33 5.15
CA GLU A 592 -13.36 -1.26 5.13
C GLU A 592 -12.79 -1.19 6.56
N LEU A 593 -11.81 -2.02 6.83
CA LEU A 593 -11.09 -2.10 8.10
C LEU A 593 -9.61 -1.87 7.90
N LEU A 594 -8.99 -1.09 8.77
CA LEU A 594 -7.54 -0.88 8.73
C LEU A 594 -6.75 -2.08 9.29
N ARG A 595 -7.33 -2.84 10.23
CA ARG A 595 -6.71 -3.97 10.93
C ARG A 595 -7.79 -4.85 11.56
N LEU A 596 -7.51 -6.14 11.72
CA LEU A 596 -8.28 -7.02 12.58
C LEU A 596 -7.37 -8.09 13.21
N GLY A 597 -7.34 -8.19 14.53
CA GLY A 597 -6.49 -9.13 15.25
C GLY A 597 -6.61 -9.05 16.76
N VAL A 598 -5.50 -9.33 17.44
CA VAL A 598 -5.34 -9.20 18.89
C VAL A 598 -4.08 -8.41 19.23
N THR A 599 -4.08 -7.80 20.41
CA THR A 599 -2.93 -7.08 20.96
C THR A 599 -2.70 -7.45 22.41
N PHE A 600 -1.46 -7.37 22.89
CA PHE A 600 -1.13 -7.50 24.30
C PHE A 600 0.19 -6.79 24.62
N GLY A 601 0.39 -6.49 25.90
CA GLY A 601 1.63 -5.87 26.38
C GLY A 601 2.54 -6.86 27.10
N ILE A 602 3.84 -6.69 26.93
CA ILE A 602 4.88 -7.39 27.68
C ILE A 602 5.82 -6.37 28.34
N PRO A 603 6.59 -6.74 29.39
CA PRO A 603 7.52 -5.82 30.05
C PRO A 603 8.56 -5.22 29.09
N ALA A 604 8.88 -3.95 29.25
CA ALA A 604 9.78 -3.18 28.40
C ALA A 604 11.18 -3.81 28.19
N ALA A 605 11.62 -4.63 29.14
CA ALA A 605 12.91 -5.32 29.07
C ALA A 605 13.01 -6.41 27.99
N TYR A 606 11.89 -6.88 27.43
CA TYR A 606 11.85 -7.84 26.33
C TYR A 606 11.84 -7.10 24.99
N ASP A 607 12.94 -6.44 24.68
CA ASP A 607 13.06 -5.53 23.54
C ASP A 607 13.82 -6.13 22.35
N GLN A 608 14.26 -7.37 22.43
CA GLN A 608 14.89 -8.10 21.31
C GLN A 608 13.85 -8.96 20.60
N VAL A 609 13.79 -8.84 19.30
CA VAL A 609 12.82 -9.50 18.42
C VAL A 609 13.55 -10.37 17.41
N GLU A 610 13.19 -11.65 17.37
CA GLU A 610 13.56 -12.57 16.29
C GLU A 610 12.27 -13.06 15.65
N TYR A 611 12.18 -13.08 14.30
CA TYR A 611 10.96 -13.52 13.64
C TYR A 611 11.26 -14.24 12.32
N LEU A 612 10.43 -15.22 11.97
CA LEU A 612 10.36 -15.83 10.63
C LEU A 612 9.17 -15.23 9.89
N GLY A 613 9.43 -14.42 8.88
CA GLY A 613 8.42 -13.70 8.12
C GLY A 613 9.02 -12.92 6.96
N LEU A 614 8.22 -12.12 6.28
CA LEU A 614 8.73 -11.18 5.29
C LEU A 614 9.49 -10.03 5.97
N GLY A 615 10.68 -9.77 5.47
CA GLY A 615 11.57 -8.72 5.96
C GLY A 615 12.69 -8.39 4.96
N PRO A 616 13.73 -7.65 5.40
CA PRO A 616 13.97 -7.14 6.76
C PRO A 616 13.17 -5.88 7.15
N TRP A 617 12.71 -5.11 6.16
CA TRP A 617 11.96 -3.87 6.38
C TRP A 617 10.48 -4.12 6.66
N ASP A 618 9.79 -3.11 7.20
CA ASP A 618 8.34 -3.18 7.36
C ASP A 618 7.66 -3.27 5.98
N ASN A 619 6.59 -4.05 5.93
CA ASN A 619 5.91 -4.38 4.68
C ASN A 619 4.40 -4.48 4.90
N TYR A 620 3.68 -4.12 3.84
CA TYR A 620 2.23 -4.12 3.75
C TYR A 620 1.80 -4.75 2.44
N ARG A 621 0.52 -5.05 2.27
CA ARG A 621 -0.01 -5.80 1.12
C ARG A 621 0.42 -5.23 -0.23
N ASP A 622 0.51 -3.91 -0.34
CA ASP A 622 0.86 -3.15 -1.54
C ASP A 622 2.28 -2.54 -1.51
N ARG A 623 3.10 -2.89 -0.51
CA ARG A 623 4.51 -2.53 -0.40
C ARG A 623 5.29 -3.69 0.22
N ARG A 624 5.71 -4.64 -0.58
CA ARG A 624 6.40 -5.86 -0.13
C ARG A 624 7.36 -6.46 -1.15
N THR A 625 7.47 -5.86 -2.33
CA THR A 625 8.27 -6.40 -3.44
C THR A 625 9.75 -6.47 -3.10
N SER A 626 10.21 -5.58 -2.21
CA SER A 626 11.60 -5.53 -1.73
C SER A 626 11.94 -6.54 -0.63
N CYS A 627 10.95 -7.30 -0.14
CA CYS A 627 11.11 -8.21 0.99
C CYS A 627 11.25 -9.67 0.55
N TRP A 628 11.85 -10.49 1.42
CA TRP A 628 11.90 -11.95 1.29
C TRP A 628 11.63 -12.62 2.64
N LYS A 629 11.32 -13.92 2.63
CA LYS A 629 11.03 -14.66 3.86
C LYS A 629 12.30 -15.27 4.44
N ASP A 630 12.62 -14.90 5.66
CA ASP A 630 13.78 -15.43 6.41
C ASP A 630 13.58 -15.24 7.92
N VAL A 631 14.57 -15.70 8.71
CA VAL A 631 14.67 -15.37 10.13
C VAL A 631 15.47 -14.09 10.32
N PHE A 632 14.80 -13.05 10.74
CA PHE A 632 15.40 -11.74 11.01
C PHE A 632 15.52 -11.49 12.50
N ARG A 633 16.57 -10.75 12.90
CA ARG A 633 16.84 -10.30 14.28
C ARG A 633 16.91 -8.80 14.29
N THR A 634 16.15 -8.19 15.19
CA THR A 634 16.05 -6.73 15.33
C THR A 634 15.71 -6.37 16.77
N SER A 635 15.66 -5.08 17.08
CA SER A 635 15.11 -4.60 18.35
C SER A 635 13.73 -3.99 18.15
N VAL A 636 12.94 -3.87 19.21
CA VAL A 636 11.66 -3.15 19.21
C VAL A 636 11.85 -1.70 18.77
N ASP A 637 12.96 -1.08 19.14
CA ASP A 637 13.28 0.29 18.76
C ASP A 637 13.65 0.41 17.28
N ASP A 638 14.26 -0.61 16.66
CA ASP A 638 14.55 -0.65 15.22
C ASP A 638 13.31 -0.99 14.37
N MET A 639 12.27 -1.57 14.97
CA MET A 639 10.97 -1.74 14.32
C MET A 639 10.16 -0.43 14.27
N PHE A 640 10.51 0.53 15.10
CA PHE A 640 9.92 1.85 15.14
C PHE A 640 10.61 2.77 14.14
N PHE A 641 9.86 3.34 13.20
CA PHE A 641 10.38 4.35 12.28
C PHE A 641 9.92 5.74 12.71
N ALA A 642 10.88 6.67 12.87
CA ALA A 642 10.63 8.01 13.41
C ALA A 642 10.05 8.96 12.33
N TYR A 643 8.86 8.65 11.79
CA TYR A 643 8.12 9.63 10.99
C TYR A 643 7.82 10.87 11.84
N SER A 644 7.91 12.05 11.24
CA SER A 644 7.69 13.33 11.95
C SER A 644 6.35 13.39 12.71
N ARG A 645 5.31 12.78 12.11
CA ARG A 645 4.03 12.48 12.74
C ARG A 645 3.93 10.98 13.01
N PRO A 646 3.87 10.55 14.28
CA PRO A 646 3.68 9.14 14.62
C PRO A 646 2.41 8.54 14.01
N GLN A 647 2.52 7.34 13.48
CA GLN A 647 1.44 6.63 12.78
C GLN A 647 1.73 5.12 12.80
N ASP A 648 0.90 4.29 12.18
CA ASP A 648 1.17 2.85 12.10
C ASP A 648 2.45 2.56 11.33
N MET A 649 3.23 1.59 11.79
CA MET A 649 4.50 1.15 11.21
C MET A 649 4.93 -0.21 11.75
N GLY A 650 6.02 -0.73 11.20
CA GLY A 650 6.70 -1.91 11.74
C GLY A 650 6.00 -3.24 11.42
N ASN A 651 4.98 -3.26 10.57
CA ASN A 651 4.30 -4.50 10.18
C ASN A 651 5.23 -5.48 9.47
N ARG A 652 5.10 -6.77 9.75
CA ARG A 652 5.76 -7.90 9.10
C ARG A 652 4.73 -8.90 8.64
N MET A 653 4.57 -9.01 7.33
CA MET A 653 3.63 -9.95 6.72
C MET A 653 4.22 -11.36 6.68
N GLU A 654 3.35 -12.33 6.46
CA GLU A 654 3.71 -13.75 6.34
C GLU A 654 4.58 -14.25 7.49
N THR A 655 4.31 -13.73 8.71
CA THR A 655 5.05 -14.12 9.91
C THR A 655 4.55 -15.45 10.44
N ASP A 656 5.44 -16.45 10.41
CA ASP A 656 5.17 -17.76 10.99
C ASP A 656 5.30 -17.78 12.50
N TRP A 657 6.28 -17.02 13.00
CA TRP A 657 6.51 -16.84 14.44
C TRP A 657 7.37 -15.62 14.73
N VAL A 658 7.22 -15.11 15.95
CA VAL A 658 8.05 -14.11 16.58
C VAL A 658 8.50 -14.61 17.95
N ALA A 659 9.76 -14.36 18.30
CA ALA A 659 10.36 -14.69 19.59
C ALA A 659 10.88 -13.42 20.27
N LEU A 660 10.61 -13.29 21.57
CA LEU A 660 10.88 -12.08 22.33
C LEU A 660 11.84 -12.42 23.48
N SER A 661 12.91 -11.62 23.62
CA SER A 661 13.95 -11.81 24.63
C SER A 661 14.42 -10.49 25.25
N LYS A 662 15.08 -10.60 26.38
CA LYS A 662 15.91 -9.53 26.92
C LYS A 662 17.24 -9.48 26.17
N PRO A 663 17.98 -8.36 26.18
CA PRO A 663 19.30 -8.28 25.57
C PRO A 663 20.24 -9.40 26.09
N LYS A 664 20.91 -10.04 25.13
CA LYS A 664 21.87 -11.15 25.42
C LYS A 664 21.25 -12.37 26.12
N ALA A 665 19.95 -12.51 26.17
CA ALA A 665 19.24 -13.64 26.73
C ALA A 665 18.56 -14.49 25.62
N ALA A 666 18.33 -15.77 25.93
CA ALA A 666 17.50 -16.62 25.08
C ALA A 666 16.04 -16.12 25.06
N PRO A 667 15.28 -16.33 23.97
CA PRO A 667 13.89 -15.98 23.92
C PRO A 667 13.08 -16.63 25.05
N ALA A 668 12.27 -15.81 25.72
CA ALA A 668 11.42 -16.22 26.83
C ALA A 668 9.98 -16.47 26.39
N LEU A 669 9.56 -15.86 25.28
CA LEU A 669 8.24 -16.02 24.71
C LEU A 669 8.35 -16.23 23.19
N TRP A 670 7.78 -17.32 22.73
CA TRP A 670 7.58 -17.64 21.32
C TRP A 670 6.09 -17.53 20.99
N VAL A 671 5.79 -16.75 19.96
CA VAL A 671 4.42 -16.57 19.48
C VAL A 671 4.39 -16.98 18.00
N GLY A 672 3.53 -17.90 17.63
CA GLY A 672 3.47 -18.37 16.26
C GLY A 672 2.07 -18.42 15.68
N SER A 673 1.98 -18.46 14.36
CA SER A 673 0.75 -18.77 13.66
C SER A 673 0.33 -20.22 13.92
N ALA A 674 -0.94 -20.50 13.68
CA ALA A 674 -1.49 -21.84 13.81
C ALA A 674 -0.83 -22.86 12.86
N SER A 675 -0.39 -22.38 11.70
CA SER A 675 0.20 -23.21 10.65
C SER A 675 1.04 -22.32 9.71
N PRO A 676 2.09 -22.84 9.08
CA PRO A 676 2.82 -22.14 8.02
C PRO A 676 1.93 -21.68 6.85
N ARG A 677 0.79 -22.33 6.65
CA ARG A 677 -0.19 -21.97 5.61
C ARG A 677 -1.17 -20.87 6.02
N ALA A 678 -1.12 -20.41 7.25
CA ALA A 678 -1.92 -19.31 7.80
C ALA A 678 -1.03 -18.36 8.60
N PRO A 679 -0.03 -17.71 7.97
CA PRO A 679 0.86 -16.79 8.65
C PRO A 679 0.09 -15.57 9.15
N LEU A 680 0.66 -14.90 10.15
CA LEU A 680 0.13 -13.68 10.74
C LEU A 680 0.77 -12.43 10.11
N GLU A 681 0.13 -11.30 10.29
CA GLU A 681 0.77 -10.00 10.18
C GLU A 681 1.12 -9.53 11.60
N VAL A 682 2.39 -9.17 11.84
CA VAL A 682 2.90 -8.93 13.20
C VAL A 682 3.61 -7.58 13.27
N SER A 683 3.31 -6.80 14.31
CA SER A 683 4.13 -5.65 14.69
C SER A 683 4.44 -5.67 16.18
N VAL A 684 5.66 -5.25 16.53
CA VAL A 684 6.14 -5.19 17.92
C VAL A 684 6.71 -3.79 18.16
N LEU A 685 6.01 -2.99 18.95
CA LEU A 685 6.32 -1.56 19.16
C LEU A 685 6.28 -1.18 20.64
N ARG A 686 6.81 0.00 20.98
CA ARG A 686 6.70 0.58 22.33
C ARG A 686 5.31 1.19 22.61
N TYR A 687 4.51 1.41 21.59
CA TYR A 687 3.31 2.24 21.66
C TYR A 687 2.09 1.48 21.15
N THR A 688 0.95 1.73 21.76
CA THR A 688 -0.35 1.29 21.24
C THR A 688 -0.73 2.13 20.01
N PRO A 689 -1.60 1.63 19.10
CA PRO A 689 -2.11 2.43 17.99
C PRO A 689 -2.75 3.75 18.41
N LYS A 690 -3.40 3.79 19.57
CA LYS A 690 -4.03 5.00 20.10
C LYS A 690 -3.00 6.02 20.59
N GLU A 691 -1.91 5.59 21.21
CA GLU A 691 -0.81 6.47 21.61
C GLU A 691 -0.12 7.06 20.39
N LEU A 692 0.13 6.26 19.33
CA LEU A 692 0.69 6.75 18.07
C LEU A 692 -0.22 7.79 17.41
N ASN A 693 -1.53 7.55 17.33
CA ASN A 693 -2.47 8.49 16.68
C ASN A 693 -2.64 9.79 17.46
N ASN A 694 -2.58 9.73 18.79
CA ASN A 694 -2.73 10.91 19.64
C ASN A 694 -1.48 11.80 19.64
N ALA A 695 -0.29 11.24 19.45
CA ALA A 695 0.94 11.99 19.35
C ALA A 695 1.00 12.74 18.00
N LYS A 696 1.06 14.06 18.08
CA LYS A 696 1.18 14.90 16.86
C LYS A 696 2.64 15.07 16.44
N SER A 697 3.57 14.68 17.27
CA SER A 697 5.02 14.72 17.05
C SER A 697 5.72 13.71 17.94
N LEU A 698 6.96 13.38 17.63
CA LEU A 698 7.74 12.35 18.34
C LEU A 698 7.93 12.64 19.83
N ASP A 699 8.06 13.91 20.22
CA ASP A 699 8.20 14.34 21.61
C ASP A 699 6.90 14.23 22.44
N ARG A 700 5.79 13.95 21.78
CA ARG A 700 4.47 13.72 22.45
C ARG A 700 4.17 12.24 22.68
N LEU A 701 5.07 11.37 22.27
CA LEU A 701 4.95 9.96 22.58
C LEU A 701 5.19 9.73 24.09
N PRO A 702 4.47 8.78 24.72
CA PRO A 702 4.69 8.44 26.12
C PRO A 702 6.07 7.80 26.37
N GLU A 703 6.41 7.55 27.62
CA GLU A 703 7.62 6.80 27.98
C GLU A 703 7.59 5.37 27.43
N LYS A 704 8.78 4.83 27.17
CA LYS A 704 8.99 3.46 26.63
C LYS A 704 8.91 2.41 27.75
N ASP A 705 7.81 2.37 28.49
CA ASP A 705 7.63 1.53 29.67
C ASP A 705 7.12 0.10 29.37
N LYS A 706 6.81 -0.18 28.09
CA LYS A 706 6.20 -1.44 27.64
C LYS A 706 6.63 -1.81 26.23
N VAL A 707 6.32 -3.05 25.85
CA VAL A 707 6.34 -3.54 24.47
C VAL A 707 4.94 -4.05 24.15
N ILE A 708 4.38 -3.57 23.04
CA ILE A 708 3.07 -3.95 22.51
C ILE A 708 3.27 -4.91 21.34
N VAL A 709 2.69 -6.09 21.46
CA VAL A 709 2.69 -7.12 20.40
C VAL A 709 1.32 -7.13 19.75
N ASN A 710 1.28 -6.94 18.44
CA ASN A 710 0.06 -7.04 17.63
C ASN A 710 0.16 -8.26 16.73
N LEU A 711 -0.89 -9.07 16.74
CA LEU A 711 -1.03 -10.27 15.92
C LEU A 711 -2.31 -10.12 15.09
N ASP A 712 -2.16 -9.89 13.81
CA ASP A 712 -3.28 -9.57 12.94
C ASP A 712 -3.57 -10.72 11.98
N ALA A 713 -4.85 -10.93 11.70
CA ALA A 713 -5.29 -11.73 10.57
C ALA A 713 -5.04 -10.99 9.26
N PHE A 714 -5.15 -9.66 9.31
CA PHE A 714 -4.87 -8.78 8.17
C PHE A 714 -4.68 -7.32 8.56
N GLN A 715 -3.99 -6.57 7.69
CA GLN A 715 -3.95 -5.11 7.67
C GLN A 715 -4.23 -4.57 6.26
N MET A 716 -4.83 -3.37 6.19
CA MET A 716 -5.07 -2.61 4.97
C MET A 716 -3.75 -2.23 4.29
N GLY A 717 -3.70 -2.25 2.97
CA GLY A 717 -2.62 -1.63 2.20
C GLY A 717 -2.46 -0.13 2.48
N LEU A 718 -1.37 0.47 2.02
CA LEU A 718 -1.02 1.86 2.31
C LEU A 718 -1.62 2.85 1.30
N GLY A 719 -1.67 2.48 0.01
CA GLY A 719 -2.12 3.39 -1.06
C GLY A 719 -1.29 4.65 -1.20
N GLY A 720 -1.89 5.70 -1.76
CA GLY A 720 -1.31 7.02 -1.96
C GLY A 720 -2.27 8.18 -1.59
N SER A 721 -3.29 7.95 -0.78
CA SER A 721 -4.49 8.78 -0.73
C SER A 721 -4.44 9.98 0.23
N SER A 722 -3.27 10.42 0.63
CA SER A 722 -3.11 11.80 1.11
C SER A 722 -3.26 12.81 -0.05
N CYS A 723 -2.92 12.40 -1.27
CA CYS A 723 -3.13 13.19 -2.51
C CYS A 723 -3.53 12.33 -3.72
N GLY A 724 -3.23 11.02 -3.71
CA GLY A 724 -3.47 10.07 -4.79
C GLY A 724 -4.61 9.07 -4.52
N PRO A 725 -4.64 7.94 -5.23
CA PRO A 725 -5.68 6.93 -5.07
C PRO A 725 -5.50 6.08 -3.81
N ARG A 726 -6.60 5.54 -3.33
CA ARG A 726 -6.64 4.52 -2.29
C ARG A 726 -5.91 3.23 -2.72
N PRO A 727 -5.65 2.28 -1.79
CA PRO A 727 -5.13 0.96 -2.17
C PRO A 727 -6.03 0.29 -3.22
N LEU A 728 -5.44 -0.44 -4.16
CA LEU A 728 -6.20 -1.27 -5.10
C LEU A 728 -7.12 -2.24 -4.35
N ALA A 729 -8.26 -2.61 -4.93
CA ALA A 729 -9.25 -3.47 -4.31
C ALA A 729 -8.65 -4.77 -3.73
N LYS A 730 -7.69 -5.39 -4.42
CA LYS A 730 -6.97 -6.59 -3.95
C LYS A 730 -6.12 -6.37 -2.68
N TYR A 731 -5.85 -5.13 -2.30
CA TYR A 731 -5.08 -4.74 -1.12
C TYR A 731 -5.94 -4.13 -0.02
N GLN A 732 -7.22 -3.95 -0.29
CA GLN A 732 -8.19 -3.52 0.71
C GLN A 732 -8.60 -4.69 1.59
N THR A 733 -9.01 -4.38 2.79
CA THR A 733 -9.48 -5.34 3.79
C THR A 733 -10.85 -4.95 4.26
N LEU A 734 -11.74 -5.92 4.24
CA LEU A 734 -13.15 -5.72 4.53
C LEU A 734 -13.57 -6.49 5.79
N SER A 735 -14.64 -6.03 6.44
CA SER A 735 -15.25 -6.70 7.56
C SER A 735 -15.97 -7.97 7.10
N GLU A 736 -15.37 -9.11 7.42
CA GLU A 736 -15.93 -10.45 7.14
C GLU A 736 -15.77 -11.35 8.36
N ALA A 737 -16.43 -12.50 8.35
CA ALA A 737 -16.24 -13.50 9.39
C ALA A 737 -14.78 -14.00 9.34
N THR A 738 -14.01 -13.72 10.38
CA THR A 738 -12.57 -13.93 10.40
C THR A 738 -12.18 -14.93 11.49
N PRO A 739 -11.52 -16.05 11.12
CA PRO A 739 -10.85 -16.91 12.08
C PRO A 739 -9.44 -16.38 12.35
N LEU A 740 -9.02 -16.36 13.60
CA LEU A 740 -7.65 -16.07 14.01
C LEU A 740 -7.16 -17.16 14.94
N GLY A 741 -5.98 -17.71 14.65
CA GLY A 741 -5.34 -18.70 15.50
C GLY A 741 -3.86 -18.40 15.72
N PHE A 742 -3.42 -18.50 16.98
CA PHE A 742 -2.02 -18.34 17.33
C PHE A 742 -1.62 -19.21 18.52
N VAL A 743 -0.33 -19.40 18.69
CA VAL A 743 0.25 -20.25 19.73
C VAL A 743 1.27 -19.45 20.54
N LEU A 744 1.22 -19.58 21.85
CA LEU A 744 2.25 -19.10 22.77
C LEU A 744 3.03 -20.31 23.32
N ALA A 745 4.35 -20.24 23.37
CA ALA A 745 5.20 -21.31 23.85
C ALA A 745 6.46 -20.75 24.53
N PRO A 746 7.03 -21.48 25.53
CA PRO A 746 8.27 -21.05 26.19
C PRO A 746 9.54 -21.33 25.37
N THR A 747 9.48 -22.16 24.34
CA THR A 747 10.63 -22.52 23.48
C THR A 747 10.21 -22.76 22.03
N SER A 748 11.14 -22.63 21.10
CA SER A 748 10.94 -22.95 19.68
C SER A 748 10.54 -24.42 19.46
N ALA A 749 11.13 -25.34 20.20
CA ALA A 749 10.81 -26.76 20.10
C ALA A 749 9.34 -27.04 20.48
N LEU A 750 8.82 -26.38 21.51
CA LEU A 750 7.43 -26.49 21.94
C LEU A 750 6.48 -25.77 20.96
N LEU A 751 6.89 -24.64 20.38
CA LEU A 751 6.13 -23.99 19.30
C LEU A 751 6.02 -24.92 18.09
N ASN A 752 7.11 -25.50 17.63
CA ASN A 752 7.11 -26.46 16.52
C ASN A 752 6.27 -27.71 16.84
N LEU A 753 6.32 -28.19 18.07
CA LEU A 753 5.48 -29.27 18.55
C LEU A 753 3.98 -28.90 18.46
N ALA A 754 3.61 -27.69 18.86
CA ALA A 754 2.22 -27.22 18.75
C ALA A 754 1.74 -27.16 17.30
N ARG A 755 2.56 -26.59 16.40
CA ARG A 755 2.21 -26.38 14.99
C ARG A 755 2.16 -27.68 14.18
N ALA A 756 3.13 -28.55 14.35
CA ALA A 756 3.30 -29.75 13.51
C ALA A 756 2.95 -31.08 14.23
N GLY A 757 3.22 -31.17 15.54
CA GLY A 757 3.11 -32.44 16.29
C GLY A 757 1.77 -32.66 16.96
N LEU A 758 1.21 -31.64 17.60
CA LEU A 758 -0.09 -31.75 18.28
C LEU A 758 -1.26 -31.57 17.30
N GLY A 759 -1.04 -30.81 16.20
CA GLY A 759 -2.06 -30.59 15.18
C GLY A 759 -3.31 -29.93 15.76
N VAL A 760 -3.12 -28.91 16.59
CA VAL A 760 -4.23 -28.27 17.32
C VAL A 760 -5.18 -27.60 16.33
N PRO A 761 -6.42 -28.05 16.20
CA PRO A 761 -7.35 -27.43 15.29
C PRO A 761 -7.91 -26.12 15.89
N HIS A 762 -8.21 -25.17 15.04
CA HIS A 762 -8.91 -23.96 15.42
C HIS A 762 -10.37 -24.00 14.99
N SER A 763 -11.22 -23.39 15.79
CA SER A 763 -12.66 -23.35 15.54
C SER A 763 -12.96 -22.64 14.22
N PRO A 764 -13.74 -23.22 13.31
CA PRO A 764 -14.07 -22.58 12.05
C PRO A 764 -15.08 -21.44 12.23
N VAL A 765 -15.00 -20.43 11.37
CA VAL A 765 -16.10 -19.49 11.15
C VAL A 765 -17.09 -20.09 10.16
N ILE A 766 -18.36 -19.74 10.31
CA ILE A 766 -19.47 -20.21 9.48
C ILE A 766 -19.98 -19.01 8.71
N GLU A 767 -19.80 -19.01 7.41
CA GLU A 767 -20.28 -17.94 6.54
C GLU A 767 -21.35 -18.43 5.58
N ARG A 768 -22.21 -17.52 5.13
CA ARG A 768 -23.16 -17.79 4.05
C ARG A 768 -23.17 -16.55 3.12
N ASP A 769 -23.03 -16.81 1.84
CA ASP A 769 -23.10 -15.79 0.80
C ASP A 769 -24.54 -15.40 0.41
N GLY A 770 -24.67 -14.47 -0.51
CA GLY A 770 -25.96 -13.99 -1.02
C GLY A 770 -26.79 -15.07 -1.74
N ASP A 771 -26.14 -16.09 -2.28
CA ASP A 771 -26.78 -17.23 -2.97
C ASP A 771 -27.19 -18.35 -2.01
N GLY A 772 -26.97 -18.19 -0.71
CA GLY A 772 -27.28 -19.19 0.31
C GLY A 772 -26.28 -20.31 0.41
N MET A 773 -25.06 -20.16 -0.13
CA MET A 773 -23.99 -21.13 0.00
C MET A 773 -23.26 -20.93 1.33
N VAL A 774 -23.25 -21.96 2.17
CA VAL A 774 -22.54 -21.97 3.45
C VAL A 774 -21.13 -22.49 3.26
N SER A 775 -20.15 -21.71 3.72
CA SER A 775 -18.73 -22.06 3.78
C SER A 775 -18.24 -22.13 5.22
N LEU A 776 -17.28 -23.01 5.47
CA LEU A 776 -16.55 -23.12 6.74
C LEU A 776 -15.08 -22.79 6.50
N VAL A 777 -14.56 -21.83 7.26
CA VAL A 777 -13.16 -21.38 7.14
C VAL A 777 -12.49 -21.49 8.51
N SER A 778 -11.33 -22.14 8.56
CA SER A 778 -10.50 -22.26 9.77
C SER A 778 -9.12 -21.66 9.53
N SER A 779 -8.53 -21.03 10.55
CA SER A 779 -7.13 -20.60 10.54
C SER A 779 -6.13 -21.77 10.60
N THR A 780 -6.62 -23.02 10.70
CA THR A 780 -5.79 -24.22 10.57
C THR A 780 -6.06 -24.87 9.21
N PRO A 781 -5.27 -24.61 8.18
CA PRO A 781 -5.44 -25.20 6.86
C PRO A 781 -5.34 -26.72 6.89
N GLY A 782 -6.27 -27.41 6.22
CA GLY A 782 -6.34 -28.87 6.20
C GLY A 782 -6.87 -29.49 7.49
N ALA A 783 -7.41 -28.70 8.44
CA ALA A 783 -8.16 -29.23 9.56
C ALA A 783 -9.43 -29.94 9.04
N GLU A 784 -9.68 -31.13 9.55
CA GLU A 784 -10.95 -31.81 9.28
C GLU A 784 -12.08 -31.06 9.99
N MET A 785 -12.97 -30.46 9.21
CA MET A 785 -14.12 -29.71 9.73
C MET A 785 -15.38 -30.56 9.63
N LYS A 786 -16.18 -30.53 10.69
CA LYS A 786 -17.46 -31.20 10.78
C LYS A 786 -18.57 -30.21 11.01
N TYR A 787 -19.77 -30.55 10.58
CA TYR A 787 -20.94 -29.69 10.76
C TYR A 787 -22.23 -30.49 10.87
N SER A 788 -23.24 -29.87 11.43
CA SER A 788 -24.62 -30.30 11.36
C SER A 788 -25.55 -29.17 10.99
N VAL A 789 -26.65 -29.45 10.34
CA VAL A 789 -27.68 -28.51 9.91
C VAL A 789 -28.97 -28.82 10.66
N ASN A 790 -29.64 -27.82 11.25
CA ASN A 790 -30.90 -27.89 11.95
C ASN A 790 -30.91 -29.06 13.01
N LYS A 791 -29.82 -29.19 13.75
CA LYS A 791 -29.60 -30.28 14.74
C LYS A 791 -29.66 -31.70 14.15
N GLY A 792 -29.53 -31.82 12.84
CA GLY A 792 -29.46 -33.08 12.14
C GLY A 792 -28.11 -33.82 12.35
N PRO A 793 -27.86 -34.91 11.60
CA PRO A 793 -26.65 -35.73 11.75
C PRO A 793 -25.39 -34.97 11.40
N GLU A 794 -24.27 -35.37 12.02
CA GLU A 794 -22.93 -34.85 11.75
C GLU A 794 -22.48 -35.21 10.34
N LYS A 795 -21.85 -34.23 9.66
CA LYS A 795 -21.26 -34.39 8.32
C LYS A 795 -19.84 -33.82 8.30
N THR A 796 -18.98 -34.43 7.49
CA THR A 796 -17.65 -33.88 7.22
C THR A 796 -17.75 -32.83 6.12
N TYR A 797 -17.18 -31.63 6.38
CA TYR A 797 -17.15 -30.55 5.41
C TYR A 797 -16.07 -30.80 4.35
N ARG A 798 -16.45 -30.72 3.07
CA ARG A 798 -15.54 -30.88 1.93
C ARG A 798 -15.59 -29.71 0.97
N LYS A 799 -16.74 -29.05 0.84
CA LYS A 799 -16.98 -27.91 -0.05
C LYS A 799 -18.20 -27.13 0.45
N PRO A 800 -18.38 -25.87 0.01
CA PRO A 800 -19.59 -25.10 0.30
C PRO A 800 -20.88 -25.89 -0.05
N PHE A 801 -21.92 -25.70 0.77
CA PHE A 801 -23.21 -26.36 0.59
C PHE A 801 -24.37 -25.38 0.68
N LYS A 802 -25.44 -25.61 -0.05
CA LYS A 802 -26.60 -24.72 -0.11
C LYS A 802 -27.49 -24.90 1.14
N LEU A 803 -27.77 -23.77 1.81
CA LEU A 803 -28.71 -23.69 2.93
C LEU A 803 -29.49 -22.38 2.83
N PRO A 804 -30.65 -22.37 2.18
CA PRO A 804 -31.47 -21.15 2.04
C PRO A 804 -31.92 -20.59 3.39
N GLU A 805 -32.28 -21.45 4.35
CA GLU A 805 -32.65 -21.09 5.71
C GLU A 805 -32.27 -22.21 6.68
N GLY A 806 -31.89 -21.86 7.92
CA GLY A 806 -31.62 -22.85 8.95
C GLY A 806 -30.50 -22.48 9.91
N GLU A 807 -30.18 -23.43 10.78
CA GLU A 807 -29.09 -23.34 11.76
C GLU A 807 -27.95 -24.28 11.36
N VAL A 808 -26.73 -23.76 11.38
CA VAL A 808 -25.51 -24.54 11.18
C VAL A 808 -24.71 -24.55 12.47
N ARG A 809 -24.30 -25.73 12.90
CA ARG A 809 -23.27 -25.95 13.93
C ARG A 809 -22.03 -26.50 13.25
N ALA A 810 -20.85 -25.95 13.55
CA ALA A 810 -19.59 -26.42 12.96
C ALA A 810 -18.46 -26.41 13.98
N TRP A 811 -17.56 -27.39 13.86
CA TRP A 811 -16.37 -27.55 14.69
C TRP A 811 -15.24 -28.19 13.89
N ALA A 812 -14.01 -28.02 14.35
CA ALA A 812 -12.89 -28.80 13.84
C ALA A 812 -12.78 -30.11 14.63
N ALA A 813 -12.53 -31.19 13.92
CA ALA A 813 -12.37 -32.54 14.51
C ALA A 813 -11.12 -32.59 15.42
N ALA A 814 -10.97 -33.68 16.15
CA ALA A 814 -9.80 -33.92 17.01
C ALA A 814 -8.50 -33.84 16.20
N GLY A 815 -7.45 -33.30 16.82
CA GLY A 815 -6.13 -33.27 16.20
C GLY A 815 -5.58 -34.63 15.82
N LYS A 816 -4.79 -34.72 14.78
CA LYS A 816 -4.21 -35.96 14.24
C LYS A 816 -3.46 -36.82 15.29
N SER A 817 -2.96 -36.20 16.36
CA SER A 817 -2.32 -36.90 17.46
C SER A 817 -3.28 -37.73 18.35
N GLY A 818 -4.60 -37.55 18.21
CA GLY A 818 -5.61 -38.11 19.12
C GLY A 818 -5.62 -37.51 20.53
N LYS A 819 -4.70 -36.56 20.82
CA LYS A 819 -4.49 -35.95 22.16
C LYS A 819 -5.17 -34.62 22.32
N VAL A 820 -5.60 -34.02 21.22
CA VAL A 820 -6.31 -32.76 21.18
C VAL A 820 -7.77 -33.02 20.85
N PRO A 821 -8.69 -32.73 21.76
CA PRO A 821 -10.11 -32.95 21.52
C PRO A 821 -10.65 -32.00 20.45
N PRO A 822 -11.83 -32.28 19.87
CA PRO A 822 -12.49 -31.39 18.93
C PRO A 822 -12.67 -29.99 19.51
N THR A 823 -12.74 -28.99 18.67
CA THR A 823 -13.11 -27.65 19.11
C THR A 823 -14.56 -27.58 19.56
N SER A 824 -14.90 -26.57 20.37
CA SER A 824 -16.30 -26.30 20.70
C SER A 824 -17.09 -25.99 19.43
N PRO A 825 -18.32 -26.53 19.24
CA PRO A 825 -19.14 -26.17 18.09
C PRO A 825 -19.51 -24.69 18.10
N GLY A 826 -19.34 -24.02 16.95
CA GLY A 826 -19.93 -22.72 16.69
C GLY A 826 -21.31 -22.90 16.08
N GLU A 827 -22.24 -21.96 16.37
CA GLU A 827 -23.59 -21.99 15.85
C GLU A 827 -23.92 -20.69 15.12
N ARG A 828 -24.55 -20.83 13.95
CA ARG A 828 -25.08 -19.69 13.19
C ARG A 828 -26.47 -20.00 12.67
N LYS A 829 -27.40 -19.09 12.95
CA LYS A 829 -28.76 -19.14 12.36
C LYS A 829 -28.80 -18.21 11.17
N PHE A 830 -29.28 -18.70 10.08
CA PHE A 830 -29.42 -17.98 8.84
C PHE A 830 -30.91 -17.81 8.49
N PRO A 831 -31.39 -16.56 8.35
CA PRO A 831 -32.73 -16.31 7.82
C PRO A 831 -32.80 -16.75 6.36
N LEU A 832 -34.03 -16.84 5.81
CA LEU A 832 -34.23 -17.21 4.42
C LEU A 832 -33.51 -16.22 3.49
N VAL A 833 -32.61 -16.75 2.66
CA VAL A 833 -31.98 -16.00 1.57
C VAL A 833 -32.80 -16.19 0.31
N LYS A 834 -33.17 -15.08 -0.31
CA LYS A 834 -33.70 -15.08 -1.67
C LYS A 834 -32.63 -14.41 -2.52
N GLY A 835 -32.01 -15.21 -3.39
CA GLY A 835 -30.82 -14.80 -4.14
C GLY A 835 -31.09 -13.65 -5.12
N GLN A 836 -30.15 -12.72 -5.24
CA GLN A 836 -30.10 -11.72 -6.32
C GLN A 836 -29.58 -12.31 -7.65
N GLY A 837 -28.93 -13.47 -7.61
CA GLY A 837 -28.31 -14.09 -8.77
C GLY A 837 -29.23 -14.43 -9.94
N GLU A 838 -30.54 -14.34 -9.73
CA GLU A 838 -31.56 -14.53 -10.79
C GLU A 838 -32.19 -13.19 -11.24
N TRP A 839 -31.80 -12.06 -10.65
CA TRP A 839 -32.36 -10.76 -10.99
C TRP A 839 -31.89 -10.31 -12.36
N LYS A 840 -32.80 -9.67 -13.11
CA LYS A 840 -32.52 -9.13 -14.43
C LYS A 840 -33.04 -7.70 -14.54
N ILE A 841 -32.38 -6.87 -15.31
CA ILE A 841 -32.93 -5.58 -15.67
C ILE A 841 -34.12 -5.84 -16.65
N LEU A 842 -35.29 -5.40 -16.24
CA LEU A 842 -36.47 -5.42 -17.11
C LEU A 842 -36.43 -4.26 -18.14
N SER A 843 -36.06 -3.07 -17.66
CA SER A 843 -35.89 -1.89 -18.50
C SER A 843 -35.10 -0.80 -17.80
N ALA A 844 -34.42 0.05 -18.57
CA ALA A 844 -33.84 1.30 -18.13
C ALA A 844 -34.19 2.42 -19.12
N SER A 845 -34.38 3.64 -18.65
CA SER A 845 -34.73 4.80 -19.51
C SER A 845 -33.63 5.11 -20.54
N SER A 846 -32.40 4.93 -20.20
CA SER A 846 -31.18 4.93 -21.04
C SER A 846 -30.01 4.35 -20.25
N GLU A 847 -28.93 4.01 -20.96
CA GLU A 847 -27.68 3.60 -20.33
C GLU A 847 -26.50 4.16 -21.13
N GLU A 848 -25.38 4.36 -20.45
CA GLU A 848 -24.15 4.82 -21.09
C GLU A 848 -23.36 3.63 -21.60
N PRO A 849 -23.09 3.55 -22.90
CA PRO A 849 -22.29 2.45 -23.48
C PRO A 849 -20.92 2.33 -22.80
N ASP A 850 -20.45 1.13 -22.65
CA ASP A 850 -19.14 0.72 -22.14
C ASP A 850 -18.82 1.08 -20.67
N THR A 851 -19.54 2.03 -20.06
CA THR A 851 -19.18 2.56 -18.74
C THR A 851 -20.32 2.64 -17.72
N GLY A 852 -21.58 2.45 -18.15
CA GLY A 852 -22.73 2.67 -17.27
C GLY A 852 -23.94 1.80 -17.64
N PHE A 853 -23.73 0.51 -17.91
CA PHE A 853 -24.81 -0.44 -18.22
C PHE A 853 -25.80 -0.61 -17.07
N ALA A 854 -27.08 -0.81 -17.40
CA ALA A 854 -28.14 -0.93 -16.41
C ALA A 854 -27.95 -2.13 -15.45
N HIS A 855 -27.35 -3.23 -15.91
CA HIS A 855 -27.10 -4.41 -15.07
C HIS A 855 -26.10 -4.15 -13.96
N PHE A 856 -25.26 -3.12 -14.03
CA PHE A 856 -24.37 -2.71 -12.93
C PHE A 856 -25.13 -2.25 -11.68
N ALA A 857 -26.40 -1.90 -11.80
CA ALA A 857 -27.23 -1.55 -10.63
C ALA A 857 -27.67 -2.77 -9.78
N ILE A 858 -27.39 -3.98 -10.19
CA ILE A 858 -27.78 -5.24 -9.51
C ILE A 858 -26.69 -6.31 -9.58
N ASP A 859 -25.44 -5.95 -9.85
CA ASP A 859 -24.33 -6.90 -10.02
C ASP A 859 -23.62 -7.25 -8.71
N GLY A 860 -24.01 -6.62 -7.60
CA GLY A 860 -23.42 -6.81 -6.27
C GLY A 860 -22.10 -6.08 -6.07
N ASN A 861 -21.70 -5.22 -7.00
CA ASN A 861 -20.44 -4.46 -6.95
C ASN A 861 -20.71 -2.94 -6.87
N PRO A 862 -20.58 -2.31 -5.70
CA PRO A 862 -20.85 -0.87 -5.53
C PRO A 862 -19.84 0.05 -6.25
N ASP A 863 -18.76 -0.49 -6.81
CA ASP A 863 -17.79 0.28 -7.60
C ASP A 863 -18.18 0.39 -9.09
N THR A 864 -19.09 -0.43 -9.57
CA THR A 864 -19.80 -0.29 -10.85
C THR A 864 -21.12 0.47 -10.64
N TYR A 865 -21.65 1.09 -11.67
CA TYR A 865 -22.92 1.79 -11.56
C TYR A 865 -23.62 1.96 -12.92
N TRP A 866 -24.95 1.86 -12.90
CA TRP A 866 -25.75 2.37 -14.00
C TRP A 866 -25.60 3.88 -14.10
N HIS A 867 -25.42 4.38 -15.31
CA HIS A 867 -25.42 5.81 -15.65
C HIS A 867 -26.31 6.04 -16.86
N THR A 868 -27.22 7.00 -16.77
CA THR A 868 -28.04 7.38 -17.94
C THR A 868 -27.14 7.97 -19.03
N SER A 869 -27.52 7.78 -20.29
CA SER A 869 -26.69 8.16 -21.44
C SER A 869 -26.29 9.64 -21.43
N TYR A 870 -25.03 9.89 -21.79
CA TYR A 870 -24.49 11.22 -22.05
C TYR A 870 -23.73 11.31 -23.39
N THR A 871 -23.33 10.18 -23.96
CA THR A 871 -22.67 10.10 -25.28
C THR A 871 -23.66 10.18 -26.42
N ASN A 872 -24.82 9.55 -26.28
CA ASN A 872 -25.90 9.49 -27.30
C ASN A 872 -27.05 10.46 -27.00
N GLY A 873 -26.75 11.61 -26.41
CA GLY A 873 -27.70 12.62 -25.96
C GLY A 873 -27.81 12.66 -24.45
N LEU A 874 -28.36 13.75 -23.91
CA LEU A 874 -28.60 13.95 -22.47
C LEU A 874 -30.12 13.96 -22.25
N PRO A 875 -30.78 12.77 -22.08
CA PRO A 875 -32.19 12.75 -21.73
C PRO A 875 -32.35 13.38 -20.35
N GLY A 876 -33.31 14.30 -20.21
CA GLY A 876 -33.62 14.94 -18.94
C GLY A 876 -34.42 14.02 -18.01
N PHE A 877 -34.50 14.41 -16.74
CA PHE A 877 -35.40 13.76 -15.79
C PHE A 877 -36.87 13.79 -16.22
N PRO A 878 -37.68 12.74 -15.92
CA PRO A 878 -37.36 11.61 -15.02
C PRO A 878 -36.62 10.46 -15.73
N HIS A 879 -35.77 9.76 -14.98
CA HIS A 879 -35.15 8.52 -15.41
C HIS A 879 -35.73 7.34 -14.64
N SER A 880 -35.67 6.13 -15.24
CA SER A 880 -36.18 4.93 -14.56
C SER A 880 -35.32 3.71 -14.82
N ILE A 881 -35.29 2.82 -13.82
CA ILE A 881 -34.73 1.49 -13.92
C ILE A 881 -35.67 0.48 -13.25
N ALA A 882 -35.99 -0.60 -13.95
CA ALA A 882 -36.90 -1.64 -13.49
C ALA A 882 -36.20 -3.00 -13.47
N VAL A 883 -36.47 -3.79 -12.41
CA VAL A 883 -35.83 -5.06 -12.13
C VAL A 883 -36.88 -6.17 -12.06
N ASP A 884 -36.61 -7.31 -12.72
CA ASP A 884 -37.30 -8.57 -12.53
C ASP A 884 -36.52 -9.41 -11.49
N MET A 885 -37.13 -9.70 -10.37
CA MET A 885 -36.54 -10.53 -9.30
C MET A 885 -36.67 -12.04 -9.58
N GLY A 886 -37.19 -12.44 -10.77
CA GLY A 886 -37.38 -13.84 -11.15
C GLY A 886 -38.58 -14.50 -10.47
N THR A 887 -38.84 -14.16 -9.22
CA THR A 887 -39.98 -14.70 -8.40
C THR A 887 -40.68 -13.59 -7.62
N ARG A 888 -41.92 -13.84 -7.19
CA ARG A 888 -42.57 -12.95 -6.21
C ARG A 888 -41.85 -12.99 -4.89
N MET A 889 -41.54 -11.83 -4.36
CA MET A 889 -40.84 -11.64 -3.09
C MET A 889 -41.62 -10.71 -2.16
N LYS A 890 -41.57 -11.01 -0.84
CA LYS A 890 -42.09 -10.15 0.21
C LYS A 890 -40.96 -9.33 0.82
N PHE A 891 -41.10 -8.01 0.85
CA PHE A 891 -40.08 -7.10 1.35
C PHE A 891 -40.69 -5.85 1.98
N THR A 892 -39.96 -5.20 2.87
CA THR A 892 -40.42 -4.08 3.70
C THR A 892 -39.86 -2.74 3.26
N GLY A 893 -38.93 -2.74 2.32
CA GLY A 893 -38.25 -1.55 1.88
C GLY A 893 -37.28 -1.79 0.74
N PHE A 894 -36.53 -0.76 0.37
CA PHE A 894 -35.45 -0.89 -0.60
C PHE A 894 -34.20 -0.14 -0.15
N ILE A 895 -33.07 -0.47 -0.79
CA ILE A 895 -31.77 0.17 -0.59
C ILE A 895 -31.33 0.73 -1.95
N TYR A 896 -31.01 2.02 -1.96
CA TYR A 896 -30.36 2.69 -3.08
C TYR A 896 -28.93 3.04 -2.69
N THR A 897 -27.96 2.47 -3.37
CA THR A 897 -26.55 2.84 -3.27
C THR A 897 -26.22 3.80 -4.41
N PRO A 898 -25.97 5.07 -4.14
CA PRO A 898 -25.53 6.01 -5.17
C PRO A 898 -24.08 5.70 -5.57
N ARG A 899 -23.62 6.19 -6.72
CA ARG A 899 -22.20 6.14 -7.05
C ARG A 899 -21.37 6.85 -5.97
N MET A 900 -20.26 6.25 -5.56
CA MET A 900 -19.50 6.70 -4.39
C MET A 900 -18.26 7.53 -4.75
N ASP A 901 -17.86 7.57 -6.03
CA ASP A 901 -16.64 8.24 -6.51
C ASP A 901 -16.85 9.73 -6.82
N LYS A 902 -18.09 10.16 -7.10
CA LYS A 902 -18.43 11.55 -7.48
C LYS A 902 -19.85 11.92 -7.06
N ASP A 903 -20.12 13.22 -7.01
CA ASP A 903 -21.41 13.81 -6.70
C ASP A 903 -22.33 14.04 -7.92
N LYS A 904 -21.92 13.60 -9.13
CA LYS A 904 -22.71 13.70 -10.36
C LYS A 904 -23.68 12.53 -10.49
N GLY A 905 -24.89 12.83 -10.96
CA GLY A 905 -25.93 11.84 -11.19
C GLY A 905 -26.67 11.39 -9.93
N LEU A 906 -26.49 12.07 -8.80
CA LEU A 906 -27.20 11.76 -7.56
C LEU A 906 -28.68 12.09 -7.68
N ILE A 907 -29.51 11.10 -7.32
CA ILE A 907 -30.98 11.23 -7.35
C ILE A 907 -31.45 11.96 -6.08
N SER A 908 -32.25 13.02 -6.23
CA SER A 908 -32.87 13.71 -5.11
C SER A 908 -34.28 13.16 -4.81
N GLN A 909 -35.23 13.39 -5.70
CA GLN A 909 -36.60 12.90 -5.52
C GLN A 909 -36.79 11.59 -6.27
N TYR A 910 -37.51 10.66 -5.69
CA TYR A 910 -37.76 9.34 -6.25
C TYR A 910 -39.22 8.90 -6.09
N THR A 911 -39.62 7.95 -6.95
CA THR A 911 -40.80 7.11 -6.78
C THR A 911 -40.36 5.66 -6.87
N PHE A 912 -40.79 4.82 -5.93
CA PHE A 912 -40.59 3.39 -5.95
C PHE A 912 -41.91 2.67 -6.19
N SER A 913 -41.98 1.84 -7.19
CA SER A 913 -43.18 1.14 -7.61
C SER A 913 -42.91 -0.38 -7.71
N VAL A 914 -43.96 -1.17 -7.56
CA VAL A 914 -43.90 -2.63 -7.72
C VAL A 914 -44.91 -3.12 -8.73
N SER A 915 -44.69 -4.28 -9.32
CA SER A 915 -45.57 -4.94 -10.28
C SER A 915 -45.50 -6.46 -10.18
N ASP A 916 -46.57 -7.15 -10.58
CA ASP A 916 -46.61 -8.60 -10.72
C ASP A 916 -46.44 -9.07 -12.18
N ASP A 917 -46.64 -8.18 -13.13
CA ASP A 917 -46.62 -8.46 -14.59
C ASP A 917 -45.57 -7.67 -15.37
N GLY A 918 -44.85 -6.73 -14.69
CA GLY A 918 -43.84 -5.87 -15.28
C GLY A 918 -44.42 -4.74 -16.17
N GLN A 919 -45.72 -4.62 -16.26
CA GLN A 919 -46.44 -3.63 -17.09
C GLN A 919 -47.29 -2.68 -16.24
N ASN A 920 -48.07 -3.21 -15.32
CA ASN A 920 -48.93 -2.46 -14.41
C ASN A 920 -48.23 -2.14 -13.10
N TRP A 921 -47.87 -0.88 -12.91
CA TRP A 921 -47.03 -0.44 -11.77
C TRP A 921 -47.87 0.21 -10.69
N LYS A 922 -47.70 -0.25 -9.45
CA LYS A 922 -48.31 0.33 -8.25
C LYS A 922 -47.25 1.09 -7.46
N GLU A 923 -47.46 2.40 -7.26
CA GLU A 923 -46.62 3.21 -6.37
C GLU A 923 -46.67 2.67 -4.93
N VAL A 924 -45.51 2.46 -4.30
CA VAL A 924 -45.39 2.00 -2.93
C VAL A 924 -44.81 3.10 -2.05
N LYS A 925 -43.85 3.81 -2.56
CA LYS A 925 -43.15 4.87 -1.81
C LYS A 925 -42.67 5.96 -2.76
N LYS A 926 -42.85 7.21 -2.34
CA LYS A 926 -42.22 8.39 -2.94
C LYS A 926 -41.55 9.22 -1.84
N GLY A 927 -40.48 9.90 -2.18
CA GLY A 927 -39.77 10.69 -1.20
C GLY A 927 -38.56 11.41 -1.78
N GLN A 928 -37.71 11.86 -0.88
CA GLN A 928 -36.47 12.51 -1.20
C GLN A 928 -35.35 11.80 -0.46
N PHE A 929 -34.24 11.49 -1.15
CA PHE A 929 -33.02 10.98 -0.53
C PHE A 929 -32.32 12.09 0.24
N THR A 930 -31.73 11.75 1.39
CA THR A 930 -31.06 12.71 2.26
C THR A 930 -29.54 12.57 2.12
N TYR A 931 -28.90 13.63 1.64
CA TYR A 931 -27.47 13.73 1.52
C TYR A 931 -26.91 14.79 2.46
N HIS A 932 -25.83 14.46 3.21
CA HIS A 932 -25.18 15.44 4.07
C HIS A 932 -24.08 16.16 3.29
N TYR A 933 -24.32 17.39 2.88
CA TYR A 933 -23.45 18.22 2.04
C TYR A 933 -22.03 18.51 2.61
N ILE A 934 -21.79 18.20 3.88
CA ILE A 934 -20.48 18.43 4.53
C ILE A 934 -19.49 17.29 4.24
N ARG A 935 -19.93 16.18 3.66
CA ARG A 935 -19.10 15.04 3.29
C ARG A 935 -19.23 14.81 1.77
N LYS A 936 -18.11 14.72 1.09
CA LYS A 936 -18.05 14.45 -0.36
C LYS A 936 -18.55 13.05 -0.76
N ASP A 937 -18.93 12.20 0.18
CA ASP A 937 -19.37 10.83 -0.06
C ASP A 937 -20.89 10.72 0.09
N PRO A 938 -21.61 10.34 -0.97
CA PRO A 938 -23.04 10.08 -0.90
C PRO A 938 -23.31 8.82 -0.06
N ALA A 939 -24.14 8.93 0.96
CA ALA A 939 -24.48 7.80 1.82
C ALA A 939 -25.48 6.85 1.17
N VAL A 940 -25.33 5.54 1.43
CA VAL A 940 -26.33 4.51 1.08
C VAL A 940 -27.70 4.88 1.69
N GLN A 941 -28.74 4.86 0.89
CA GLN A 941 -30.11 5.25 1.26
C GLN A 941 -30.93 4.00 1.55
N ARG A 942 -31.33 3.83 2.81
CA ARG A 942 -32.20 2.73 3.24
C ARG A 942 -33.60 3.27 3.50
N ILE A 943 -34.58 2.80 2.73
CA ILE A 943 -35.96 3.30 2.76
C ILE A 943 -36.91 2.18 3.20
N ASP A 944 -37.62 2.40 4.29
CA ASP A 944 -38.65 1.49 4.78
C ASP A 944 -40.05 1.95 4.30
N PHE A 945 -40.89 1.01 3.90
CA PHE A 945 -42.26 1.27 3.46
C PHE A 945 -43.26 1.41 4.61
N GLY A 946 -42.89 0.94 5.80
CA GLY A 946 -43.78 0.85 6.98
C GLY A 946 -44.72 -0.36 6.97
N LYS A 947 -44.97 -0.96 5.79
CA LYS A 947 -45.74 -2.21 5.62
C LYS A 947 -45.10 -3.06 4.56
N PRO A 948 -45.08 -4.41 4.73
CA PRO A 948 -44.56 -5.30 3.70
C PRO A 948 -45.38 -5.23 2.41
N VAL A 949 -44.69 -5.34 1.28
CA VAL A 949 -45.26 -5.54 -0.04
C VAL A 949 -44.79 -6.86 -0.61
N GLU A 950 -45.56 -7.43 -1.55
CA GLU A 950 -45.21 -8.64 -2.24
C GLU A 950 -45.37 -8.43 -3.75
N ALA A 951 -44.29 -8.64 -4.52
CA ALA A 951 -44.26 -8.45 -5.95
C ALA A 951 -43.12 -9.22 -6.61
N ARG A 952 -43.16 -9.41 -7.94
CA ARG A 952 -42.07 -9.97 -8.73
C ARG A 952 -41.14 -8.88 -9.30
N TYR A 953 -41.69 -7.72 -9.59
CA TYR A 953 -40.95 -6.63 -10.22
C TYR A 953 -40.94 -5.40 -9.33
N PHE A 954 -39.86 -4.65 -9.36
CA PHE A 954 -39.82 -3.31 -8.79
C PHE A 954 -39.20 -2.31 -9.76
N LYS A 955 -39.51 -1.04 -9.57
CA LYS A 955 -38.99 0.07 -10.39
C LYS A 955 -38.64 1.25 -9.52
N LEU A 956 -37.46 1.83 -9.73
CA LEU A 956 -37.04 3.11 -9.20
C LEU A 956 -37.16 4.17 -10.31
N ASP A 957 -38.04 5.17 -10.11
CA ASP A 957 -38.08 6.36 -10.92
C ASP A 957 -37.32 7.50 -10.23
N ALA A 958 -36.26 7.98 -10.82
CA ALA A 958 -35.54 9.16 -10.44
C ALA A 958 -36.28 10.39 -10.97
N ARG A 959 -36.77 11.24 -10.11
CA ARG A 959 -37.63 12.37 -10.45
C ARG A 959 -36.89 13.70 -10.60
N SER A 960 -35.81 13.90 -9.83
CA SER A 960 -35.01 15.11 -9.92
C SER A 960 -33.56 14.82 -9.44
N PRO A 961 -32.59 15.61 -9.91
CA PRO A 961 -31.21 15.51 -9.41
C PRO A 961 -31.05 16.25 -8.09
N VAL A 962 -29.92 15.99 -7.41
CA VAL A 962 -29.48 16.76 -6.22
C VAL A 962 -28.96 18.13 -6.63
N LYS A 963 -28.19 18.20 -7.72
CA LYS A 963 -27.66 19.48 -8.26
C LYS A 963 -28.57 20.04 -9.33
N GLY A 964 -29.00 21.28 -9.17
CA GLY A 964 -29.76 21.98 -10.20
C GLY A 964 -28.98 22.04 -11.52
N GLY A 965 -29.69 21.74 -12.64
CA GLY A 965 -29.07 21.67 -13.98
C GLY A 965 -28.41 20.33 -14.35
N GLU A 966 -28.25 19.37 -13.43
CA GLU A 966 -27.83 18.01 -13.74
C GLU A 966 -28.93 17.29 -14.53
N GLN A 967 -28.52 16.58 -15.58
CA GLN A 967 -29.46 15.87 -16.49
C GLN A 967 -29.37 14.34 -16.32
N SER A 968 -28.33 13.82 -15.63
CA SER A 968 -28.07 12.39 -15.51
C SER A 968 -28.49 11.81 -14.15
N ALA A 969 -28.79 10.51 -14.12
CA ALA A 969 -28.97 9.71 -12.91
C ALA A 969 -27.97 8.56 -12.86
N THR A 970 -27.54 8.19 -11.65
CA THR A 970 -26.65 7.06 -11.40
C THR A 970 -27.16 6.18 -10.27
N VAL A 971 -26.94 4.87 -10.38
CA VAL A 971 -27.24 3.86 -9.38
C VAL A 971 -26.11 2.86 -9.32
N ALA A 972 -25.38 2.80 -8.21
CA ALA A 972 -24.35 1.76 -8.02
C ALA A 972 -25.00 0.42 -7.65
N GLU A 973 -25.96 0.43 -6.70
CA GLU A 973 -26.69 -0.79 -6.35
C GLU A 973 -28.15 -0.51 -5.97
N LEU A 974 -29.02 -1.41 -6.38
CA LEU A 974 -30.41 -1.50 -5.93
C LEU A 974 -30.66 -2.82 -5.22
N ASN A 975 -31.26 -2.74 -4.06
CA ASN A 975 -31.60 -3.88 -3.23
C ASN A 975 -32.97 -3.74 -2.60
N ILE A 976 -33.57 -4.85 -2.16
CA ILE A 976 -34.79 -4.86 -1.35
C ILE A 976 -34.45 -5.24 0.08
N ILE A 977 -35.28 -4.77 1.03
CA ILE A 977 -35.19 -5.11 2.45
C ILE A 977 -36.17 -6.25 2.72
N THR A 978 -35.69 -7.47 2.78
CA THR A 978 -36.49 -8.63 3.22
C THR A 978 -36.54 -8.70 4.75
N GLN A 979 -37.62 -9.25 5.32
CA GLN A 979 -37.76 -9.43 6.79
C GLN A 979 -36.77 -10.45 7.34
#